data_daa28008ac454493908ca82af749f1e6
#
_entry.id   daa28008ac454493908ca82af749f1e6
#
_cell.length_a   1.000
_cell.length_b   1.000
_cell.length_c   1.000
_cell.angle_alpha   90.00
_cell.angle_beta   90.00
_cell.angle_gamma   90.00
#
_symmetry.space_group_name_H-M   'P 1'
#
loop_
_entity.id
_entity.type
_entity.pdbx_description
1 polymer ?
#
loop_
_entity_poly.entity_id
_entity_poly.type
_entity_poly.pdbx_seq_one_letter_code
_entity_poly.pdbx_strand_id
1 'polypeptide(L)'
;LSAHPADRLSPAPVLVCGLGALGQACLQRLLAFGLPLHGVDLRQPSWRDPELESRLAATLTLGDMRLAHVLRQAGAERASAVLLLSSDSTINFEAALQVRLLNPTAEIVVRSTNRRADLGALLEHRLPGVAVVDPNLLCADAISTALRPASMRARVEVDGQIIQVVEGPGEDLRQQKQVRLPGSSSGSPPVWLTARSPLINQGPLAPGQNRRHRVQAWLRSKIQKLRAWLRARTRLQRWGFALLMLLVLVGVQTFSQVGGWKQGVFVTLGLLKGEYVDPVNLLLSDITGIGEVSGWLIVGTLLYSLVGTLLISALVAVILERLLRERLGVERIRLPRRGPAPVLLVEGSALAQRIAQRLRRHQQLVVRVEPGGSDGSQDKGIVQFGQLEEALQALEGRPVAAVGLLSTDLLANLEAAMALQKRWPEAGVAVLAHDFGAAEPLGELLGGLAVISTVDLVADAVVAAAFGERVEGVLQLQGTHLLIVRYRLQEQNNLCGLNISRLENGYGVTGVSLRRSRYREPILLPPPDLVLAAGDQLVVLATAASLRSIELDLPVPPSYRLQIQFQGAFSPERRFQAQQSLARWIGCLPGEVVHLLDGEKHLTPPVDREICDLLVDDLRRQGVECTLIQDGGLGRASG
;
A
#
# COMPACT_ATOMS: atom_id res chain seq x y z
N LEU A 1 -0.72 16.75 53.09
CA LEU A 1 -0.60 15.35 53.45
C LEU A 1 0.13 14.65 52.34
N SER A 2 1.47 14.47 52.56
CA SER A 2 2.41 13.83 51.68
C SER A 2 2.05 12.35 51.56
N ALA A 3 1.60 11.92 50.37
CA ALA A 3 1.48 10.53 50.02
C ALA A 3 2.89 9.89 49.94
N HIS A 4 3.09 8.82 50.69
CA HIS A 4 4.30 8.00 50.73
C HIS A 4 4.60 7.43 49.33
N PRO A 5 5.86 7.37 48.90
CA PRO A 5 6.26 6.82 47.56
C PRO A 5 6.18 5.29 47.46
N ALA A 6 5.51 4.59 48.38
CA ALA A 6 5.46 3.14 48.45
C ALA A 6 4.20 2.47 47.81
N ASP A 7 3.24 3.23 47.31
CA ASP A 7 2.04 2.71 46.64
C ASP A 7 2.08 2.89 45.09
N ARG A 8 3.22 2.69 44.49
CA ARG A 8 3.23 2.33 43.05
C ARG A 8 2.78 0.86 43.00
N LEU A 9 1.45 0.68 42.81
CA LEU A 9 0.86 -0.57 42.41
C LEU A 9 1.76 -1.18 41.30
N SER A 10 2.12 -2.46 41.47
CA SER A 10 2.85 -3.20 40.43
C SER A 10 2.15 -2.97 39.10
N PRO A 11 2.87 -2.64 38.01
CA PRO A 11 2.26 -2.36 36.73
C PRO A 11 1.35 -3.53 36.33
N ALA A 12 0.17 -3.22 35.83
CA ALA A 12 -0.81 -4.23 35.43
C ALA A 12 -0.22 -5.16 34.34
N PRO A 13 -0.44 -6.48 34.42
CA PRO A 13 0.16 -7.42 33.49
C PRO A 13 -0.43 -7.29 32.08
N VAL A 14 0.37 -7.67 31.08
CA VAL A 14 -0.09 -7.90 29.71
C VAL A 14 -0.25 -9.40 29.52
N LEU A 15 -1.44 -9.81 29.04
CA LEU A 15 -1.79 -11.20 28.80
C LEU A 15 -1.67 -11.53 27.32
N VAL A 16 -0.89 -12.54 26.96
CA VAL A 16 -0.74 -13.00 25.57
C VAL A 16 -1.35 -14.40 25.42
N CYS A 17 -2.39 -14.51 24.62
CA CYS A 17 -3.11 -15.75 24.34
C CYS A 17 -2.80 -16.26 22.93
N GLY A 18 -2.29 -17.50 22.84
CA GLY A 18 -1.79 -18.09 21.59
C GLY A 18 -0.30 -17.84 21.40
N LEU A 19 0.54 -18.75 21.95
CA LEU A 19 1.99 -18.63 22.03
C LEU A 19 2.73 -19.31 20.85
N GLY A 20 2.10 -19.26 19.67
CA GLY A 20 2.77 -19.59 18.40
C GLY A 20 3.85 -18.56 18.03
N ALA A 21 4.35 -18.62 16.79
CA ALA A 21 5.41 -17.71 16.32
C ALA A 21 5.11 -16.23 16.60
N LEU A 22 3.89 -15.76 16.29
CA LEU A 22 3.50 -14.37 16.51
C LEU A 22 3.41 -14.03 18.00
N GLY A 23 2.80 -14.92 18.83
CA GLY A 23 2.70 -14.69 20.26
C GLY A 23 4.06 -14.57 20.94
N GLN A 24 5.00 -15.44 20.58
CA GLN A 24 6.38 -15.40 21.11
C GLN A 24 7.10 -14.12 20.65
N ALA A 25 6.93 -13.72 19.39
CA ALA A 25 7.49 -12.48 18.88
C ALA A 25 6.94 -11.23 19.60
N CYS A 26 5.63 -11.22 19.92
CA CYS A 26 5.03 -10.16 20.74
C CYS A 26 5.58 -10.15 22.16
N LEU A 27 5.71 -11.32 22.78
CA LEU A 27 6.29 -11.45 24.13
C LEU A 27 7.71 -10.91 24.19
N GLN A 28 8.55 -11.28 23.22
CA GLN A 28 9.93 -10.79 23.12
C GLN A 28 10.01 -9.26 23.06
N ARG A 29 9.12 -8.64 22.30
CA ARG A 29 9.04 -7.18 22.21
C ARG A 29 8.53 -6.55 23.51
N LEU A 30 7.50 -7.13 24.10
CA LEU A 30 6.90 -6.64 25.35
C LEU A 30 7.86 -6.76 26.54
N LEU A 31 8.76 -7.75 26.57
CA LEU A 31 9.82 -7.84 27.57
C LEU A 31 10.70 -6.59 27.62
N ALA A 32 10.96 -5.98 26.48
CA ALA A 32 11.73 -4.76 26.39
C ALA A 32 11.07 -3.56 27.09
N PHE A 33 9.75 -3.59 27.35
CA PHE A 33 9.04 -2.56 28.09
C PHE A 33 9.08 -2.76 29.62
N GLY A 34 9.61 -3.90 30.09
CA GLY A 34 9.69 -4.21 31.53
C GLY A 34 8.32 -4.50 32.19
N LEU A 35 7.30 -4.84 31.40
CA LEU A 35 5.97 -5.13 31.88
C LEU A 35 5.88 -6.58 32.41
N PRO A 36 5.02 -6.86 33.44
CA PRO A 36 4.70 -8.21 33.83
C PRO A 36 3.94 -8.91 32.69
N LEU A 37 4.40 -10.09 32.28
CA LEU A 37 3.82 -10.85 31.18
C LEU A 37 3.22 -12.16 31.66
N HIS A 38 2.03 -12.46 31.17
CA HIS A 38 1.35 -13.73 31.37
C HIS A 38 1.05 -14.37 30.03
N GLY A 39 1.13 -15.70 29.97
CA GLY A 39 0.88 -16.47 28.76
C GLY A 39 -0.31 -17.41 28.89
N VAL A 40 -1.11 -17.56 27.83
CA VAL A 40 -2.15 -18.60 27.73
C VAL A 40 -1.97 -19.35 26.42
N ASP A 41 -1.93 -20.67 26.49
CA ASP A 41 -1.97 -21.51 25.29
C ASP A 41 -2.76 -22.80 25.59
N LEU A 42 -3.33 -23.40 24.54
CA LEU A 42 -4.06 -24.64 24.65
C LEU A 42 -3.15 -25.81 25.04
N ARG A 43 -1.90 -25.78 24.61
CA ARG A 43 -0.87 -26.79 24.84
C ARG A 43 0.44 -26.12 25.23
N GLN A 44 1.37 -26.94 25.75
CA GLN A 44 2.73 -26.46 26.02
C GLN A 44 3.34 -25.89 24.73
N PRO A 45 3.75 -24.61 24.72
CA PRO A 45 4.35 -23.99 23.55
C PRO A 45 5.71 -24.62 23.21
N SER A 46 6.02 -24.72 21.92
CA SER A 46 7.39 -25.00 21.48
C SER A 46 8.16 -23.68 21.48
N TRP A 47 8.95 -23.46 22.52
CA TRP A 47 9.69 -22.22 22.67
C TRP A 47 10.85 -22.14 21.68
N ARG A 48 10.96 -20.99 21.04
CA ARG A 48 12.06 -20.66 20.11
C ARG A 48 13.24 -20.02 20.84
N ASP A 49 12.94 -19.37 21.97
CA ASP A 49 13.91 -18.68 22.83
C ASP A 49 13.83 -19.26 24.24
N PRO A 50 14.92 -19.89 24.75
CA PRO A 50 14.97 -20.42 26.11
C PRO A 50 14.83 -19.35 27.20
N GLU A 51 15.17 -18.10 26.91
CA GLU A 51 14.98 -17.00 27.86
C GLU A 51 13.50 -16.71 28.08
N LEU A 52 12.69 -16.70 27.01
CA LEU A 52 11.24 -16.57 27.10
C LEU A 52 10.61 -17.69 27.91
N GLU A 53 11.04 -18.93 27.70
CA GLU A 53 10.57 -20.08 28.45
C GLU A 53 10.81 -19.91 29.95
N SER A 54 12.03 -19.56 30.32
CA SER A 54 12.39 -19.40 31.74
C SER A 54 11.61 -18.27 32.43
N ARG A 55 11.38 -17.16 31.75
CA ARG A 55 10.67 -15.99 32.28
C ARG A 55 9.16 -16.23 32.42
N LEU A 56 8.58 -17.02 31.54
CA LEU A 56 7.13 -17.26 31.51
C LEU A 56 6.71 -18.57 32.22
N ALA A 57 7.65 -19.40 32.66
CA ALA A 57 7.35 -20.67 33.30
C ALA A 57 6.38 -20.55 34.48
N ALA A 58 6.46 -19.49 35.29
CA ALA A 58 5.61 -19.25 36.43
C ALA A 58 4.25 -18.58 36.09
N THR A 59 4.16 -17.94 34.91
CA THR A 59 2.97 -17.15 34.49
C THR A 59 2.25 -17.74 33.28
N LEU A 60 2.63 -18.95 32.88
CA LEU A 60 1.99 -19.70 31.81
C LEU A 60 0.77 -20.47 32.33
N THR A 61 -0.38 -20.23 31.73
CA THR A 61 -1.63 -20.96 31.99
C THR A 61 -1.95 -21.83 30.77
N LEU A 62 -2.08 -23.13 30.96
CA LEU A 62 -2.50 -24.05 29.90
C LEU A 62 -4.02 -24.21 29.90
N GLY A 63 -4.68 -23.95 28.79
CA GLY A 63 -6.10 -24.07 28.62
C GLY A 63 -6.68 -23.33 27.45
N ASP A 64 -7.98 -23.53 27.21
CA ASP A 64 -8.69 -22.85 26.12
C ASP A 64 -9.02 -21.41 26.52
N MET A 65 -8.50 -20.44 25.78
CA MET A 65 -8.69 -19.01 26.01
C MET A 65 -10.14 -18.53 25.88
N ARG A 66 -11.06 -19.36 25.37
CA ARG A 66 -12.49 -19.04 25.29
C ARG A 66 -13.19 -19.25 26.65
N LEU A 67 -12.54 -19.96 27.57
CA LEU A 67 -13.12 -20.29 28.86
C LEU A 67 -12.81 -19.23 29.92
N ALA A 68 -13.83 -18.64 30.49
CA ALA A 68 -13.69 -17.56 31.48
C ALA A 68 -12.84 -17.94 32.70
N HIS A 69 -12.85 -19.19 33.16
CA HIS A 69 -12.02 -19.62 34.30
C HIS A 69 -10.53 -19.66 33.93
N VAL A 70 -10.17 -20.06 32.71
CA VAL A 70 -8.78 -20.04 32.22
C VAL A 70 -8.26 -18.60 32.15
N LEU A 71 -9.06 -17.68 31.59
CA LEU A 71 -8.72 -16.26 31.52
C LEU A 71 -8.57 -15.63 32.92
N ARG A 72 -9.43 -15.98 33.88
CA ARG A 72 -9.30 -15.52 35.27
C ARG A 72 -8.02 -16.01 35.91
N GLN A 73 -7.74 -17.31 35.76
CA GLN A 73 -6.50 -17.92 36.27
C GLN A 73 -5.26 -17.23 35.71
N ALA A 74 -5.30 -16.85 34.44
CA ALA A 74 -4.22 -16.12 33.76
C ALA A 74 -4.16 -14.63 34.15
N GLY A 75 -5.10 -14.09 34.92
CA GLY A 75 -5.09 -12.72 35.40
C GLY A 75 -5.77 -11.70 34.49
N ALA A 76 -6.63 -12.11 33.55
CA ALA A 76 -7.31 -11.22 32.61
C ALA A 76 -8.10 -10.09 33.29
N GLU A 77 -8.64 -10.29 34.51
CA GLU A 77 -9.39 -9.26 35.24
C GLU A 77 -8.56 -8.03 35.61
N ARG A 78 -7.23 -8.16 35.71
CA ARG A 78 -6.31 -7.09 36.09
C ARG A 78 -5.36 -6.70 34.95
N ALA A 79 -5.46 -7.37 33.82
CA ALA A 79 -4.59 -7.11 32.71
C ALA A 79 -4.83 -5.70 32.11
N SER A 80 -3.75 -4.96 31.82
CA SER A 80 -3.82 -3.70 31.08
C SER A 80 -4.16 -3.93 29.62
N ALA A 81 -3.59 -4.99 29.03
CA ALA A 81 -3.86 -5.40 27.67
C ALA A 81 -3.96 -6.93 27.54
N VAL A 82 -4.80 -7.40 26.61
CA VAL A 82 -4.95 -8.81 26.27
C VAL A 82 -4.80 -9.00 24.76
N LEU A 83 -3.79 -9.77 24.37
CA LEU A 83 -3.48 -10.07 22.97
C LEU A 83 -4.01 -11.47 22.61
N LEU A 84 -4.93 -11.56 21.67
CA LEU A 84 -5.57 -12.79 21.22
C LEU A 84 -5.04 -13.17 19.84
N LEU A 85 -4.06 -14.07 19.79
CA LEU A 85 -3.17 -14.27 18.63
C LEU A 85 -3.25 -15.67 18.00
N SER A 86 -4.27 -16.47 18.35
CA SER A 86 -4.51 -17.75 17.68
C SER A 86 -4.59 -17.59 16.15
N SER A 87 -4.24 -18.63 15.41
CA SER A 87 -4.44 -18.67 13.96
C SER A 87 -5.91 -18.68 13.54
N ASP A 88 -6.82 -19.10 14.43
CA ASP A 88 -8.25 -19.11 14.20
C ASP A 88 -8.90 -17.81 14.72
N SER A 89 -9.38 -17.01 13.79
CA SER A 89 -10.06 -15.74 14.09
C SER A 89 -11.33 -15.93 14.92
N THR A 90 -12.03 -17.08 14.80
CA THR A 90 -13.25 -17.36 15.57
C THR A 90 -12.95 -17.47 17.05
N ILE A 91 -11.91 -18.24 17.38
CA ILE A 91 -11.44 -18.42 18.76
C ILE A 91 -11.04 -17.07 19.37
N ASN A 92 -10.33 -16.25 18.59
CA ASN A 92 -9.91 -14.91 19.05
C ASN A 92 -11.11 -13.99 19.33
N PHE A 93 -12.13 -13.98 18.46
CA PHE A 93 -13.33 -13.15 18.68
C PHE A 93 -14.16 -13.63 19.87
N GLU A 94 -14.34 -14.95 20.04
CA GLU A 94 -15.03 -15.51 21.20
C GLU A 94 -14.30 -15.16 22.51
N ALA A 95 -12.97 -15.31 22.52
CA ALA A 95 -12.15 -14.92 23.66
C ALA A 95 -12.21 -13.41 23.94
N ALA A 96 -12.23 -12.56 22.91
CA ALA A 96 -12.35 -11.10 23.08
C ALA A 96 -13.63 -10.70 23.81
N LEU A 97 -14.75 -11.34 23.48
CA LEU A 97 -16.02 -11.11 24.18
C LEU A 97 -15.94 -11.56 25.65
N GLN A 98 -15.31 -12.71 25.94
CA GLN A 98 -15.10 -13.17 27.30
C GLN A 98 -14.19 -12.23 28.10
N VAL A 99 -13.09 -11.78 27.50
CA VAL A 99 -12.17 -10.80 28.12
C VAL A 99 -12.91 -9.51 28.45
N ARG A 100 -13.71 -8.96 27.52
CA ARG A 100 -14.46 -7.72 27.75
C ARG A 100 -15.49 -7.84 28.88
N LEU A 101 -16.10 -9.02 29.05
CA LEU A 101 -17.00 -9.31 30.18
C LEU A 101 -16.25 -9.38 31.52
N LEU A 102 -15.01 -9.88 31.52
CA LEU A 102 -14.18 -10.01 32.71
C LEU A 102 -13.48 -8.69 33.07
N ASN A 103 -13.06 -7.94 32.07
CA ASN A 103 -12.31 -6.68 32.23
C ASN A 103 -12.83 -5.62 31.23
N PRO A 104 -13.69 -4.72 31.71
CA PRO A 104 -14.26 -3.66 30.86
C PRO A 104 -13.25 -2.63 30.35
N THR A 105 -12.10 -2.49 30.99
CA THR A 105 -11.10 -1.43 30.74
C THR A 105 -9.87 -1.89 29.98
N ALA A 106 -9.63 -3.21 29.86
CA ALA A 106 -8.45 -3.73 29.16
C ALA A 106 -8.44 -3.34 27.70
N GLU A 107 -7.26 -3.03 27.17
CA GLU A 107 -7.04 -2.98 25.72
C GLU A 107 -7.01 -4.42 25.17
N ILE A 108 -7.79 -4.69 24.13
CA ILE A 108 -7.93 -6.03 23.56
C ILE A 108 -7.47 -5.99 22.12
N VAL A 109 -6.41 -6.72 21.80
CA VAL A 109 -5.92 -6.85 20.43
C VAL A 109 -6.30 -8.22 19.88
N VAL A 110 -7.04 -8.22 18.78
CA VAL A 110 -7.58 -9.43 18.17
C VAL A 110 -6.93 -9.66 16.82
N ARG A 111 -6.20 -10.77 16.68
CA ARG A 111 -5.74 -11.22 15.38
C ARG A 111 -6.92 -11.75 14.56
N SER A 112 -7.15 -11.20 13.39
CA SER A 112 -8.19 -11.66 12.46
C SER A 112 -7.66 -11.78 11.05
N THR A 113 -8.11 -12.80 10.32
CA THR A 113 -7.85 -12.93 8.89
C THR A 113 -9.10 -12.56 8.10
N ASN A 114 -8.92 -12.14 6.88
CA ASN A 114 -9.88 -11.48 5.97
C ASN A 114 -11.33 -12.01 5.90
N ARG A 115 -11.57 -13.24 6.32
CA ARG A 115 -12.91 -13.86 6.19
C ARG A 115 -13.98 -13.22 7.08
N ARG A 116 -13.58 -12.35 8.03
CA ARG A 116 -14.49 -11.71 9.00
C ARG A 116 -14.18 -10.23 9.22
N ALA A 117 -13.73 -9.55 8.17
CA ALA A 117 -13.41 -8.11 8.22
C ALA A 117 -14.61 -7.26 8.72
N ASP A 118 -15.82 -7.60 8.29
CA ASP A 118 -17.04 -6.90 8.72
C ASP A 118 -17.33 -7.08 10.21
N LEU A 119 -17.09 -8.29 10.75
CA LEU A 119 -17.23 -8.54 12.19
C LEU A 119 -16.16 -7.80 12.99
N GLY A 120 -14.92 -7.77 12.50
CA GLY A 120 -13.83 -7.03 13.12
C GLY A 120 -14.17 -5.55 13.24
N ALA A 121 -14.56 -4.91 12.14
CA ALA A 121 -14.96 -3.51 12.11
C ALA A 121 -16.17 -3.21 13.02
N LEU A 122 -17.13 -4.13 13.09
CA LEU A 122 -18.28 -4.00 13.97
C LEU A 122 -17.84 -4.02 15.45
N LEU A 123 -16.94 -4.93 15.82
CA LEU A 123 -16.44 -5.04 17.20
C LEU A 123 -15.62 -3.81 17.60
N GLU A 124 -14.72 -3.34 16.75
CA GLU A 124 -13.98 -2.09 17.01
C GLU A 124 -14.91 -0.88 17.19
N HIS A 125 -16.03 -0.86 16.46
CA HIS A 125 -17.00 0.24 16.58
C HIS A 125 -17.88 0.12 17.84
N ARG A 126 -18.21 -1.08 18.25
CA ARG A 126 -19.15 -1.34 19.36
C ARG A 126 -18.48 -1.50 20.71
N LEU A 127 -17.25 -1.97 20.74
CA LEU A 127 -16.50 -2.24 21.96
C LEU A 127 -15.30 -1.31 22.05
N PRO A 128 -15.31 -0.29 22.92
CA PRO A 128 -14.16 0.58 23.10
C PRO A 128 -12.95 -0.23 23.60
N GLY A 129 -11.74 0.15 23.18
CA GLY A 129 -10.50 -0.55 23.55
C GLY A 129 -10.35 -1.93 22.88
N VAL A 130 -11.04 -2.20 21.76
CA VAL A 130 -10.79 -3.38 20.92
C VAL A 130 -10.16 -2.94 19.63
N ALA A 131 -8.98 -3.49 19.31
CA ALA A 131 -8.27 -3.31 18.05
C ALA A 131 -8.20 -4.65 17.30
N VAL A 132 -8.59 -4.66 16.03
CA VAL A 132 -8.52 -5.87 15.19
C VAL A 132 -7.38 -5.74 14.19
N VAL A 133 -6.41 -6.63 14.29
CA VAL A 133 -5.23 -6.64 13.44
C VAL A 133 -5.35 -7.74 12.39
N ASP A 134 -5.36 -7.35 11.10
CA ASP A 134 -5.30 -8.30 9.98
C ASP A 134 -3.86 -8.41 9.46
N PRO A 135 -3.16 -9.53 9.72
CA PRO A 135 -1.79 -9.75 9.27
C PRO A 135 -1.62 -9.60 7.75
N ASN A 136 -2.60 -10.07 6.98
CA ASN A 136 -2.53 -10.02 5.52
C ASN A 136 -2.66 -8.58 4.99
N LEU A 137 -3.42 -7.73 5.70
CA LEU A 137 -3.56 -6.33 5.31
C LEU A 137 -2.26 -5.56 5.54
N LEU A 138 -1.68 -5.72 6.73
CA LEU A 138 -0.42 -5.05 7.10
C LEU A 138 0.75 -5.51 6.20
N CYS A 139 0.89 -6.82 6.00
CA CYS A 139 1.91 -7.37 5.12
C CYS A 139 1.74 -6.94 3.66
N ALA A 140 0.49 -6.84 3.16
CA ALA A 140 0.25 -6.39 1.80
C ALA A 140 0.74 -4.95 1.57
N ASP A 141 0.62 -4.08 2.57
CA ASP A 141 1.09 -2.70 2.51
C ASP A 141 2.60 -2.63 2.45
N ALA A 142 3.30 -3.29 3.35
CA ALA A 142 4.74 -3.34 3.41
C ALA A 142 5.34 -3.95 2.13
N ILE A 143 4.84 -5.12 1.71
CA ILE A 143 5.32 -5.80 0.50
C ILE A 143 5.03 -4.98 -0.76
N SER A 144 3.83 -4.40 -0.88
CA SER A 144 3.51 -3.56 -2.05
C SER A 144 4.43 -2.33 -2.15
N THR A 145 4.92 -1.83 -1.02
CA THR A 145 5.88 -0.72 -0.97
C THR A 145 7.27 -1.19 -1.38
N ALA A 146 7.73 -2.34 -0.87
CA ALA A 146 9.02 -2.93 -1.23
C ALA A 146 9.11 -3.35 -2.72
N LEU A 147 7.99 -3.74 -3.33
CA LEU A 147 7.92 -4.13 -4.75
C LEU A 147 7.86 -2.95 -5.72
N ARG A 148 7.91 -1.72 -5.25
CA ARG A 148 7.95 -0.55 -6.14
C ARG A 148 9.37 -0.28 -6.57
N PRO A 149 9.60 0.04 -7.87
CA PRO A 149 10.90 0.52 -8.30
C PRO A 149 11.28 1.80 -7.52
N ALA A 150 12.57 1.97 -7.23
CA ALA A 150 13.08 3.14 -6.51
C ALA A 150 12.68 4.48 -7.17
N SER A 151 12.42 4.47 -8.49
CA SER A 151 11.91 5.61 -9.24
C SER A 151 10.42 5.91 -8.98
N MET A 152 9.69 5.00 -8.35
CA MET A 152 8.26 5.18 -8.06
C MET A 152 8.04 5.57 -6.61
N ARG A 153 7.43 6.72 -6.43
CA ARG A 153 7.03 7.27 -5.14
C ARG A 153 6.03 6.34 -4.45
N ALA A 154 6.32 5.86 -3.25
CA ALA A 154 5.33 5.18 -2.43
C ALA A 154 4.20 6.18 -2.08
N ARG A 155 2.96 5.70 -2.02
CA ARG A 155 1.81 6.53 -1.68
C ARG A 155 1.12 5.93 -0.46
N VAL A 156 0.89 6.77 0.52
CA VAL A 156 0.17 6.44 1.75
C VAL A 156 -1.10 7.27 1.77
N GLU A 157 -2.21 6.64 2.07
CA GLU A 157 -3.49 7.33 2.27
C GLU A 157 -3.71 7.53 3.78
N VAL A 158 -3.72 8.77 4.21
CA VAL A 158 -3.98 9.16 5.59
C VAL A 158 -5.07 10.24 5.59
N ASP A 159 -6.11 10.07 6.39
CA ASP A 159 -7.25 11.00 6.48
C ASP A 159 -7.91 11.34 5.13
N GLY A 160 -7.93 10.37 4.18
CA GLY A 160 -8.47 10.59 2.83
C GLY A 160 -7.56 11.41 1.91
N GLN A 161 -6.35 11.73 2.36
CA GLN A 161 -5.33 12.45 1.60
C GLN A 161 -4.19 11.53 1.21
N ILE A 162 -3.60 11.77 0.03
CA ILE A 162 -2.50 10.95 -0.48
C ILE A 162 -1.17 11.65 -0.18
N ILE A 163 -0.35 11.01 0.63
CA ILE A 163 1.01 11.42 0.92
C ILE A 163 1.96 10.58 0.08
N GLN A 164 2.91 11.22 -0.57
CA GLN A 164 3.93 10.53 -1.36
C GLN A 164 5.22 10.44 -0.56
N VAL A 165 5.84 9.27 -0.60
CA VAL A 165 7.17 9.01 -0.04
C VAL A 165 8.16 9.03 -1.20
N VAL A 166 9.17 9.88 -1.13
CA VAL A 166 10.18 10.10 -2.18
C VAL A 166 11.55 9.84 -1.59
N GLU A 167 12.31 8.97 -2.23
CA GLU A 167 13.73 8.76 -1.91
C GLU A 167 14.61 9.60 -2.84
N GLY A 168 15.61 10.27 -2.28
CA GLY A 168 16.57 11.08 -3.04
C GLY A 168 16.61 12.55 -2.61
N PRO A 169 17.36 13.40 -3.35
CA PRO A 169 17.41 14.83 -3.06
C PRO A 169 16.01 15.43 -3.17
N GLY A 170 15.61 16.20 -2.16
CA GLY A 170 14.31 16.84 -2.12
C GLY A 170 14.11 17.75 -3.33
N GLU A 171 13.01 17.57 -4.06
CA GLU A 171 12.55 18.56 -5.01
C GLU A 171 12.04 19.78 -4.23
N ASP A 172 12.21 20.99 -4.75
CA ASP A 172 11.86 22.28 -4.13
C ASP A 172 10.33 22.46 -4.02
N LEU A 173 9.67 21.56 -3.31
CA LEU A 173 8.23 21.58 -3.07
C LEU A 173 7.96 22.14 -1.65
N ARG A 174 7.14 23.18 -1.57
CA ARG A 174 6.84 23.95 -0.36
C ARG A 174 6.20 23.14 0.80
N GLN A 175 5.87 21.86 0.61
CA GLN A 175 5.31 21.00 1.64
C GLN A 175 6.03 19.63 1.61
N GLN A 176 7.25 19.65 2.13
CA GLN A 176 8.05 18.43 2.31
C GLN A 176 8.49 18.29 3.75
N LYS A 177 8.57 17.04 4.20
CA LYS A 177 9.09 16.72 5.52
C LYS A 177 10.01 15.50 5.42
N GLN A 178 11.18 15.59 6.00
CA GLN A 178 12.12 14.47 6.01
C GLN A 178 11.64 13.38 6.96
N VAL A 179 11.64 12.13 6.50
CA VAL A 179 11.36 10.97 7.37
C VAL A 179 12.61 10.64 8.17
N ARG A 180 12.45 10.50 9.46
CA ARG A 180 13.52 10.08 10.37
C ARG A 180 13.60 8.56 10.37
N LEU A 181 14.67 8.02 9.82
CA LEU A 181 14.97 6.60 9.85
C LEU A 181 16.09 6.36 10.85
N PRO A 182 15.88 5.57 11.91
CA PRO A 182 16.94 5.19 12.82
C PRO A 182 17.95 4.30 12.08
N GLY A 183 19.25 4.58 12.26
CA GLY A 183 20.31 3.73 11.69
C GLY A 183 20.59 3.92 10.20
N SER A 184 20.02 4.93 9.53
CA SER A 184 20.41 5.23 8.15
C SER A 184 21.92 5.51 8.11
N SER A 185 22.67 4.64 7.42
CA SER A 185 24.10 4.83 7.19
C SER A 185 24.30 6.17 6.47
N SER A 186 25.39 6.86 6.72
CA SER A 186 25.72 8.17 6.14
C SER A 186 25.76 8.21 4.60
N GLY A 187 25.41 7.11 3.92
CA GLY A 187 25.32 6.97 2.47
C GLY A 187 23.91 6.69 1.92
N SER A 188 22.91 6.45 2.77
CA SER A 188 21.56 6.19 2.29
C SER A 188 20.86 7.49 1.82
N PRO A 189 20.13 7.48 0.71
CA PRO A 189 19.43 8.66 0.23
C PRO A 189 18.37 9.10 1.25
N PRO A 190 18.19 10.41 1.49
CA PRO A 190 17.17 10.90 2.39
C PRO A 190 15.77 10.57 1.87
N VAL A 191 14.85 10.28 2.80
CA VAL A 191 13.45 9.99 2.48
C VAL A 191 12.59 11.19 2.86
N TRP A 192 11.74 11.61 1.94
CA TRP A 192 10.87 12.76 2.12
C TRP A 192 9.39 12.38 2.01
N LEU A 193 8.57 12.96 2.86
CA LEU A 193 7.11 12.98 2.73
C LEU A 193 6.70 14.23 1.98
N THR A 194 5.83 14.07 1.00
CA THR A 194 5.26 15.19 0.22
C THR A 194 3.75 15.08 0.26
N ALA A 195 3.09 16.10 0.79
CA ALA A 195 1.64 16.22 0.68
C ALA A 195 1.29 16.68 -0.74
N ARG A 196 0.58 15.86 -1.49
CA ARG A 196 0.01 16.26 -2.76
C ARG A 196 -1.46 16.53 -2.54
N SER A 197 -1.90 17.77 -2.81
CA SER A 197 -3.34 18.02 -2.94
C SER A 197 -3.92 16.97 -3.87
N PRO A 198 -5.05 16.34 -3.54
CA PRO A 198 -5.69 15.43 -4.47
C PRO A 198 -5.80 16.23 -5.76
N LEU A 199 -5.09 15.79 -6.80
CA LEU A 199 -5.47 16.20 -8.13
C LEU A 199 -6.95 15.87 -8.16
N ILE A 200 -7.78 16.91 -8.09
CA ILE A 200 -9.19 16.79 -8.41
C ILE A 200 -9.14 15.96 -9.68
N ASN A 201 -9.47 14.68 -9.57
CA ASN A 201 -9.79 13.91 -10.73
C ASN A 201 -10.84 14.80 -11.38
N GLN A 202 -10.45 15.50 -12.43
CA GLN A 202 -11.40 16.03 -13.37
C GLN A 202 -12.12 14.77 -13.85
N GLY A 203 -13.06 14.33 -13.02
CA GLY A 203 -14.11 13.45 -13.45
C GLY A 203 -14.64 14.12 -14.71
N PRO A 204 -14.99 13.39 -15.73
CA PRO A 204 -15.44 13.97 -16.98
C PRO A 204 -16.45 15.04 -16.61
N LEU A 205 -16.09 16.32 -16.89
CA LEU A 205 -16.94 17.47 -16.74
C LEU A 205 -18.35 17.06 -17.09
N ALA A 206 -19.27 17.21 -16.16
CA ALA A 206 -20.67 16.91 -16.38
C ALA A 206 -21.06 17.56 -17.70
N PRO A 207 -21.53 16.82 -18.70
CA PRO A 207 -21.77 17.38 -20.01
C PRO A 207 -22.93 18.34 -19.90
N GLY A 208 -22.61 19.64 -19.88
CA GLY A 208 -23.54 20.68 -20.19
C GLY A 208 -24.18 20.33 -21.56
N GLN A 209 -25.48 20.26 -21.56
CA GLN A 209 -26.43 20.08 -22.61
C GLN A 209 -25.93 20.49 -24.00
N ASN A 210 -25.62 19.50 -24.85
CA ASN A 210 -25.76 19.65 -26.30
C ASN A 210 -26.01 18.27 -26.93
N ARG A 211 -27.21 18.00 -27.29
CA ARG A 211 -27.69 16.74 -27.94
C ARG A 211 -26.86 16.35 -29.17
N ARG A 212 -26.30 17.32 -29.88
CA ARG A 212 -25.48 17.08 -31.08
C ARG A 212 -24.12 16.45 -30.74
N HIS A 213 -23.50 16.77 -29.59
CA HIS A 213 -22.25 16.17 -29.16
C HIS A 213 -22.39 14.72 -28.66
N ARG A 214 -23.55 14.32 -28.16
CA ARG A 214 -23.82 12.93 -27.75
C ARG A 214 -23.78 11.95 -28.91
N VAL A 215 -24.35 12.31 -30.03
CA VAL A 215 -24.40 11.45 -31.23
C VAL A 215 -22.98 11.30 -31.81
N GLN A 216 -22.22 12.40 -31.87
CA GLN A 216 -20.84 12.34 -32.35
C GLN A 216 -19.89 11.58 -31.38
N ALA A 217 -20.05 11.73 -30.08
CA ALA A 217 -19.30 10.97 -29.08
C ALA A 217 -19.68 9.47 -29.12
N TRP A 218 -20.94 9.14 -29.32
CA TRP A 218 -21.42 7.76 -29.48
C TRP A 218 -20.87 7.13 -30.76
N LEU A 219 -20.90 7.84 -31.90
CA LEU A 219 -20.30 7.38 -33.14
C LEU A 219 -18.78 7.21 -33.00
N ARG A 220 -18.09 8.18 -32.39
CA ARG A 220 -16.63 8.08 -32.13
C ARG A 220 -16.30 6.89 -31.23
N SER A 221 -17.10 6.61 -30.20
CA SER A 221 -16.90 5.45 -29.33
C SER A 221 -17.11 4.14 -30.07
N LYS A 222 -18.12 4.06 -30.95
CA LYS A 222 -18.35 2.88 -31.79
C LYS A 222 -17.23 2.69 -32.82
N ILE A 223 -16.77 3.76 -33.46
CA ILE A 223 -15.65 3.72 -34.40
C ILE A 223 -14.35 3.35 -33.66
N GLN A 224 -14.13 3.86 -32.45
CA GLN A 224 -12.95 3.48 -31.64
C GLN A 224 -13.02 2.01 -31.22
N LYS A 225 -14.19 1.50 -30.82
CA LYS A 225 -14.39 0.05 -30.52
C LYS A 225 -14.17 -0.81 -31.77
N LEU A 226 -14.68 -0.39 -32.93
CA LEU A 226 -14.47 -1.08 -34.18
C LEU A 226 -12.99 -1.06 -34.61
N ARG A 227 -12.30 0.09 -34.47
CA ARG A 227 -10.87 0.21 -34.73
C ARG A 227 -10.04 -0.62 -33.74
N ALA A 228 -10.40 -0.69 -32.46
CA ALA A 228 -9.76 -1.53 -31.48
C ALA A 228 -9.98 -3.02 -31.78
N TRP A 229 -11.19 -3.38 -32.19
CA TRP A 229 -11.54 -4.74 -32.60
C TRP A 229 -10.79 -5.18 -33.87
N LEU A 230 -10.68 -4.30 -34.88
CA LEU A 230 -9.88 -4.54 -36.09
C LEU A 230 -8.38 -4.61 -35.80
N ARG A 231 -7.85 -3.86 -34.81
CA ARG A 231 -6.42 -3.89 -34.42
C ARG A 231 -6.05 -5.16 -33.65
N ALA A 232 -6.99 -5.76 -32.95
CA ALA A 232 -6.78 -6.98 -32.19
C ALA A 232 -6.65 -8.26 -33.05
N ARG A 233 -6.98 -8.18 -34.37
CA ARG A 233 -6.90 -9.31 -35.29
C ARG A 233 -5.52 -9.43 -35.95
N THR A 234 -5.11 -10.68 -36.21
CA THR A 234 -3.89 -10.95 -36.98
C THR A 234 -3.99 -10.34 -38.40
N ARG A 235 -2.85 -10.04 -39.02
CA ARG A 235 -2.85 -9.48 -40.38
C ARG A 235 -3.67 -10.33 -41.34
N LEU A 236 -3.53 -11.66 -41.25
CA LEU A 236 -4.27 -12.60 -42.09
C LEU A 236 -5.78 -12.53 -41.94
N GLN A 237 -6.29 -12.42 -40.72
CA GLN A 237 -7.74 -12.28 -40.44
C GLN A 237 -8.30 -10.94 -40.93
N ARG A 238 -7.50 -9.87 -40.93
CA ARG A 238 -7.92 -8.58 -41.49
C ARG A 238 -8.04 -8.63 -43.00
N TRP A 239 -7.10 -9.27 -43.67
CA TRP A 239 -7.16 -9.47 -45.12
C TRP A 239 -8.30 -10.39 -45.53
N GLY A 240 -8.54 -11.48 -44.79
CA GLY A 240 -9.69 -12.37 -45.04
C GLY A 240 -11.04 -11.66 -44.88
N PHE A 241 -11.20 -10.85 -43.84
CA PHE A 241 -12.42 -10.07 -43.66
C PHE A 241 -12.58 -8.96 -44.72
N ALA A 242 -11.50 -8.28 -45.08
CA ALA A 242 -11.51 -7.27 -46.15
C ALA A 242 -11.88 -7.90 -47.50
N LEU A 243 -11.33 -9.07 -47.81
CA LEU A 243 -11.64 -9.83 -49.01
C LEU A 243 -13.12 -10.29 -49.07
N LEU A 244 -13.65 -10.79 -47.93
CA LEU A 244 -15.07 -11.15 -47.83
C LEU A 244 -15.97 -9.93 -48.05
N MET A 245 -15.65 -8.78 -47.46
CA MET A 245 -16.43 -7.55 -47.66
C MET A 245 -16.34 -7.05 -49.11
N LEU A 246 -15.16 -7.18 -49.72
CA LEU A 246 -14.97 -6.85 -51.13
C LEU A 246 -15.82 -7.75 -52.02
N LEU A 247 -15.82 -9.08 -51.78
CA LEU A 247 -16.65 -10.03 -52.49
C LEU A 247 -18.15 -9.72 -52.37
N VAL A 248 -18.62 -9.42 -51.14
CA VAL A 248 -20.02 -9.01 -50.92
C VAL A 248 -20.35 -7.76 -51.74
N LEU A 249 -19.47 -6.76 -51.70
CA LEU A 249 -19.69 -5.48 -52.39
C LEU A 249 -19.71 -5.67 -53.93
N VAL A 250 -18.77 -6.42 -54.47
CA VAL A 250 -18.70 -6.75 -55.90
C VAL A 250 -19.90 -7.59 -56.30
N GLY A 251 -20.29 -8.60 -55.55
CA GLY A 251 -21.44 -9.42 -55.81
C GLY A 251 -22.75 -8.61 -55.83
N VAL A 252 -23.01 -7.81 -54.81
CA VAL A 252 -24.18 -6.94 -54.74
C VAL A 252 -24.19 -5.95 -55.89
N GLN A 253 -23.07 -5.34 -56.24
CA GLN A 253 -22.96 -4.40 -57.35
C GLN A 253 -23.28 -5.07 -58.69
N THR A 254 -22.73 -6.29 -58.91
CA THR A 254 -22.92 -7.01 -60.19
C THR A 254 -24.37 -7.54 -60.33
N PHE A 255 -24.91 -8.17 -59.31
CA PHE A 255 -26.27 -8.77 -59.37
C PHE A 255 -27.40 -7.76 -59.13
N SER A 256 -27.12 -6.55 -58.59
CA SER A 256 -28.14 -5.49 -58.47
C SER A 256 -28.47 -4.82 -59.78
N GLN A 257 -27.61 -4.91 -60.81
CA GLN A 257 -27.84 -4.30 -62.11
C GLN A 257 -28.98 -4.98 -62.88
N VAL A 258 -29.31 -6.23 -62.55
CA VAL A 258 -30.34 -7.03 -63.28
C VAL A 258 -31.68 -7.08 -62.60
N GLY A 259 -31.77 -7.11 -61.26
CA GLY A 259 -32.99 -7.30 -60.53
C GLY A 259 -33.22 -6.34 -59.34
N GLY A 260 -32.43 -5.28 -59.30
CA GLY A 260 -32.51 -4.31 -58.20
C GLY A 260 -31.73 -4.77 -56.94
N TRP A 261 -31.49 -3.82 -56.04
CA TRP A 261 -30.58 -4.03 -54.90
C TRP A 261 -30.97 -5.19 -53.94
N LYS A 262 -32.31 -5.44 -53.78
CA LYS A 262 -32.80 -6.52 -52.89
C LYS A 262 -32.48 -7.90 -53.43
N GLN A 263 -32.68 -8.12 -54.73
CA GLN A 263 -32.33 -9.36 -55.41
C GLN A 263 -30.79 -9.54 -55.45
N GLY A 264 -30.05 -8.46 -55.72
CA GLY A 264 -28.60 -8.47 -55.71
C GLY A 264 -27.99 -8.94 -54.36
N VAL A 265 -28.54 -8.46 -53.24
CA VAL A 265 -28.11 -8.91 -51.90
C VAL A 265 -28.45 -10.39 -51.67
N PHE A 266 -29.67 -10.82 -52.03
CA PHE A 266 -30.13 -12.20 -51.84
C PHE A 266 -29.27 -13.20 -52.64
N VAL A 267 -29.06 -12.93 -53.90
CA VAL A 267 -28.23 -13.77 -54.78
C VAL A 267 -26.76 -13.84 -54.32
N THR A 268 -26.22 -12.67 -53.93
CA THR A 268 -24.83 -12.60 -53.43
C THR A 268 -24.66 -13.43 -52.16
N LEU A 269 -25.60 -13.34 -51.20
CA LEU A 269 -25.55 -14.11 -49.96
C LEU A 269 -25.76 -15.60 -50.19
N GLY A 270 -26.68 -16.00 -51.12
CA GLY A 270 -26.92 -17.38 -51.52
C GLY A 270 -25.68 -18.01 -52.12
N LEU A 271 -25.04 -17.35 -53.10
CA LEU A 271 -23.78 -17.82 -53.71
C LEU A 271 -22.63 -17.93 -52.74
N LEU A 272 -22.51 -16.96 -51.81
CA LEU A 272 -21.48 -16.99 -50.78
C LEU A 272 -21.68 -18.13 -49.77
N LYS A 273 -22.96 -18.50 -49.51
CA LYS A 273 -23.31 -19.66 -48.65
C LYS A 273 -23.09 -21.00 -49.34
N GLY A 274 -22.92 -21.03 -50.66
CA GLY A 274 -22.77 -22.23 -51.46
C GLY A 274 -24.12 -22.86 -51.90
N GLU A 275 -25.23 -22.12 -51.74
CA GLU A 275 -26.50 -22.54 -52.31
C GLU A 275 -26.44 -22.37 -53.82
N TYR A 276 -26.89 -23.38 -54.57
CA TYR A 276 -26.99 -23.31 -56.00
C TYR A 276 -28.17 -22.38 -56.34
N VAL A 277 -27.87 -21.12 -56.49
CA VAL A 277 -28.79 -20.15 -57.10
C VAL A 277 -28.44 -20.17 -58.57
N ASP A 278 -29.37 -20.63 -59.42
CA ASP A 278 -29.11 -20.68 -60.85
C ASP A 278 -29.02 -19.23 -61.39
N PRO A 279 -27.81 -18.68 -61.53
CA PRO A 279 -27.63 -17.28 -61.95
C PRO A 279 -28.03 -17.10 -63.43
N VAL A 280 -28.13 -18.21 -64.19
CA VAL A 280 -28.50 -18.21 -65.59
C VAL A 280 -29.98 -17.94 -65.75
N ASN A 281 -30.82 -18.58 -64.95
CA ASN A 281 -32.26 -18.31 -64.96
C ASN A 281 -32.65 -16.90 -64.45
N LEU A 282 -31.85 -16.37 -63.51
CA LEU A 282 -32.08 -15.00 -62.99
C LEU A 282 -31.61 -13.90 -63.97
N LEU A 283 -30.58 -14.19 -64.75
CA LEU A 283 -30.05 -13.27 -65.77
C LEU A 283 -30.78 -13.33 -67.09
N LEU A 284 -31.42 -14.52 -67.41
CA LEU A 284 -32.13 -14.74 -68.65
C LEU A 284 -33.64 -14.45 -68.58
N SER A 285 -34.24 -14.25 -67.43
CA SER A 285 -35.68 -13.98 -67.30
C SER A 285 -36.07 -12.62 -67.89
N ASP A 286 -35.14 -11.73 -68.16
CA ASP A 286 -35.41 -10.38 -68.75
C ASP A 286 -34.90 -10.18 -70.18
N ILE A 287 -34.22 -11.19 -70.77
CA ILE A 287 -33.68 -11.06 -72.14
C ILE A 287 -34.26 -12.17 -73.00
N THR A 288 -35.41 -11.89 -73.63
CA THR A 288 -35.92 -12.69 -74.74
C THR A 288 -35.08 -12.54 -76.02
N GLY A 289 -33.84 -12.95 -75.94
CA GLY A 289 -32.94 -12.99 -77.06
C GLY A 289 -31.93 -14.14 -76.84
N ILE A 290 -32.10 -15.20 -77.60
CA ILE A 290 -31.22 -16.37 -77.66
C ILE A 290 -29.78 -15.95 -77.97
N GLY A 291 -29.02 -15.70 -76.94
CA GLY A 291 -27.57 -15.53 -76.96
C GLY A 291 -26.91 -16.57 -76.07
N GLU A 292 -25.97 -17.34 -76.63
CA GLU A 292 -25.18 -18.31 -75.87
C GLU A 292 -24.58 -17.67 -74.62
N VAL A 293 -24.96 -18.17 -73.46
CA VAL A 293 -24.40 -17.70 -72.16
C VAL A 293 -22.89 -17.92 -72.23
N SER A 294 -22.12 -16.85 -72.16
CA SER A 294 -20.65 -16.88 -72.26
C SER A 294 -20.14 -17.84 -71.18
N GLY A 295 -19.41 -18.89 -71.57
CA GLY A 295 -18.82 -19.85 -70.68
C GLY A 295 -17.96 -19.23 -69.59
N TRP A 296 -17.43 -18.05 -69.82
CA TRP A 296 -16.69 -17.24 -68.79
C TRP A 296 -17.56 -16.75 -67.66
N LEU A 297 -18.84 -16.50 -67.87
CA LEU A 297 -19.79 -16.07 -66.85
C LEU A 297 -20.12 -17.24 -65.89
N ILE A 298 -20.27 -18.44 -66.41
CA ILE A 298 -20.48 -19.68 -65.63
C ILE A 298 -19.25 -19.97 -64.79
N VAL A 299 -18.05 -19.94 -65.39
CA VAL A 299 -16.79 -20.16 -64.69
C VAL A 299 -16.59 -19.10 -63.60
N GLY A 300 -16.91 -17.82 -63.89
CA GLY A 300 -16.79 -16.70 -62.93
C GLY A 300 -17.70 -16.86 -61.73
N THR A 301 -18.97 -17.28 -61.92
CA THR A 301 -19.95 -17.49 -60.82
C THR A 301 -19.58 -18.70 -59.98
N LEU A 302 -19.10 -19.79 -60.60
CA LEU A 302 -18.61 -21.00 -59.89
C LEU A 302 -17.35 -20.66 -59.04
N LEU A 303 -16.41 -19.89 -59.61
CA LEU A 303 -15.21 -19.46 -58.90
C LEU A 303 -15.57 -18.53 -57.72
N TYR A 304 -16.52 -17.61 -57.93
CA TYR A 304 -17.03 -16.72 -56.92
C TYR A 304 -17.66 -17.48 -55.75
N SER A 305 -18.53 -18.46 -56.05
CA SER A 305 -19.19 -19.34 -55.07
C SER A 305 -18.17 -20.17 -54.29
N LEU A 306 -17.19 -20.76 -54.99
CA LEU A 306 -16.13 -21.56 -54.38
C LEU A 306 -15.28 -20.72 -53.39
N VAL A 307 -14.81 -19.55 -53.81
CA VAL A 307 -14.04 -18.65 -52.96
C VAL A 307 -14.87 -18.14 -51.79
N GLY A 308 -16.14 -17.80 -52.03
CA GLY A 308 -17.07 -17.38 -50.99
C GLY A 308 -17.27 -18.45 -49.91
N THR A 309 -17.56 -19.65 -50.33
CA THR A 309 -17.76 -20.82 -49.43
C THR A 309 -16.52 -21.13 -48.61
N LEU A 310 -15.35 -21.10 -49.22
CA LEU A 310 -14.06 -21.28 -48.52
C LEU A 310 -13.83 -20.18 -47.45
N LEU A 311 -14.14 -18.93 -47.79
CA LEU A 311 -13.99 -17.80 -46.85
C LEU A 311 -14.98 -17.87 -45.67
N ILE A 312 -16.24 -18.25 -45.94
CA ILE A 312 -17.24 -18.43 -44.88
C ILE A 312 -16.85 -19.63 -43.98
N SER A 313 -16.46 -20.75 -44.57
CA SER A 313 -15.98 -21.93 -43.82
C SER A 313 -14.78 -21.61 -42.95
N ALA A 314 -13.81 -20.85 -43.46
CA ALA A 314 -12.67 -20.37 -42.70
C ALA A 314 -13.10 -19.43 -41.56
N LEU A 315 -14.11 -18.55 -41.79
CA LEU A 315 -14.65 -17.67 -40.75
C LEU A 315 -15.35 -18.46 -39.65
N VAL A 316 -16.16 -19.46 -40.00
CA VAL A 316 -16.82 -20.36 -39.05
C VAL A 316 -15.80 -21.13 -38.24
N ALA A 317 -14.74 -21.69 -38.90
CA ALA A 317 -13.66 -22.39 -38.23
C ALA A 317 -12.94 -21.48 -37.19
N VAL A 318 -12.67 -20.20 -37.53
CA VAL A 318 -12.07 -19.23 -36.63
C VAL A 318 -12.98 -18.88 -35.44
N ILE A 319 -14.30 -18.80 -35.70
CA ILE A 319 -15.29 -18.56 -34.63
C ILE A 319 -15.37 -19.78 -33.71
N LEU A 320 -15.44 -20.99 -34.28
CA LEU A 320 -15.50 -22.22 -33.52
C LEU A 320 -14.23 -22.44 -32.69
N GLU A 321 -13.07 -22.23 -33.30
CA GLU A 321 -11.77 -22.27 -32.59
C GLU A 321 -11.74 -21.28 -31.40
N ARG A 322 -12.29 -20.10 -31.59
CA ARG A 322 -12.36 -19.09 -30.51
C ARG A 322 -13.31 -19.53 -29.38
N LEU A 323 -14.49 -20.04 -29.74
CA LEU A 323 -15.47 -20.54 -28.76
C LEU A 323 -14.93 -21.76 -28.00
N LEU A 324 -14.21 -22.64 -28.68
CA LEU A 324 -13.54 -23.78 -28.04
C LEU A 324 -12.40 -23.33 -27.12
N ARG A 325 -11.60 -22.34 -27.53
CA ARG A 325 -10.53 -21.77 -26.70
C ARG A 325 -11.10 -21.07 -25.46
N GLU A 326 -12.19 -20.31 -25.60
CA GLU A 326 -12.88 -19.69 -24.46
C GLU A 326 -13.45 -20.75 -23.49
N ARG A 327 -13.96 -21.88 -24.01
CA ARG A 327 -14.49 -22.96 -23.17
C ARG A 327 -13.40 -23.86 -22.55
N LEU A 328 -12.28 -24.02 -23.21
CA LEU A 328 -11.17 -24.87 -22.74
C LEU A 328 -10.15 -24.12 -21.90
N GLY A 329 -10.35 -22.80 -21.64
CA GLY A 329 -9.43 -22.00 -20.82
C GLY A 329 -8.02 -21.83 -21.41
N VAL A 330 -7.78 -22.22 -22.67
CA VAL A 330 -6.46 -22.14 -23.34
C VAL A 330 -6.30 -20.76 -24.02
N GLU A 331 -6.58 -19.69 -23.32
CA GLU A 331 -6.20 -18.35 -23.81
C GLU A 331 -4.70 -18.14 -23.56
N ARG A 332 -3.91 -18.05 -24.62
CA ARG A 332 -2.55 -17.50 -24.51
C ARG A 332 -2.67 -16.05 -24.08
N ILE A 333 -2.51 -15.84 -22.80
CA ILE A 333 -2.56 -14.54 -22.16
C ILE A 333 -1.46 -13.67 -22.77
N ARG A 334 -1.85 -12.62 -23.51
CA ARG A 334 -0.90 -11.69 -24.12
C ARG A 334 -0.78 -10.46 -23.27
N LEU A 335 0.39 -10.27 -22.71
CA LEU A 335 0.73 -9.03 -22.00
C LEU A 335 0.67 -7.84 -22.97
N PRO A 336 0.14 -6.69 -22.56
CA PRO A 336 0.11 -5.47 -23.39
C PRO A 336 1.55 -5.07 -23.75
N ARG A 337 1.81 -4.83 -25.04
CA ARG A 337 3.15 -4.50 -25.54
C ARG A 337 3.64 -3.09 -25.16
N ARG A 338 2.74 -2.21 -24.74
CA ARG A 338 3.02 -0.83 -24.31
C ARG A 338 2.40 -0.63 -22.95
N GLY A 339 3.21 -0.26 -21.95
CA GLY A 339 2.78 -0.04 -20.56
C GLY A 339 3.99 -0.01 -19.63
N PRO A 340 3.78 0.28 -18.35
CA PRO A 340 4.83 0.21 -17.35
C PRO A 340 5.39 -1.23 -17.26
N ALA A 341 6.64 -1.35 -16.82
CA ALA A 341 7.24 -2.65 -16.55
C ALA A 341 6.38 -3.43 -15.54
N PRO A 342 6.05 -4.70 -15.82
CA PRO A 342 5.19 -5.49 -14.95
C PRO A 342 5.86 -5.85 -13.63
N VAL A 343 5.06 -6.05 -12.59
CA VAL A 343 5.47 -6.68 -11.33
C VAL A 343 5.06 -8.15 -11.37
N LEU A 344 6.00 -9.06 -11.14
CA LEU A 344 5.76 -10.50 -11.08
C LEU A 344 5.49 -10.90 -9.62
N LEU A 345 4.36 -11.55 -9.36
CA LEU A 345 4.02 -12.15 -8.06
C LEU A 345 3.93 -13.67 -8.24
N VAL A 346 4.74 -14.37 -7.48
CA VAL A 346 4.74 -15.84 -7.48
C VAL A 346 4.02 -16.32 -6.24
N GLU A 347 2.88 -16.87 -6.40
CA GLU A 347 1.97 -17.60 -5.53
C GLU A 347 0.52 -17.11 -5.55
N GLY A 348 -0.43 -18.03 -5.22
CA GLY A 348 -1.88 -17.84 -5.26
C GLY A 348 -2.54 -17.48 -3.93
N SER A 349 -1.80 -17.08 -2.90
CA SER A 349 -2.35 -16.78 -1.57
C SER A 349 -3.28 -15.56 -1.56
N ALA A 350 -4.14 -15.47 -0.54
CA ALA A 350 -4.99 -14.29 -0.32
C ALA A 350 -4.15 -13.01 -0.16
N LEU A 351 -2.94 -13.13 0.37
CA LEU A 351 -1.95 -12.05 0.48
C LEU A 351 -1.51 -11.56 -0.91
N ALA A 352 -1.14 -12.50 -1.81
CA ALA A 352 -0.74 -12.16 -3.19
C ALA A 352 -1.86 -11.46 -3.95
N GLN A 353 -3.12 -11.88 -3.75
CA GLN A 353 -4.28 -11.22 -4.35
C GLN A 353 -4.44 -9.77 -3.86
N ARG A 354 -4.27 -9.53 -2.57
CA ARG A 354 -4.34 -8.17 -2.00
C ARG A 354 -3.21 -7.27 -2.48
N ILE A 355 -1.99 -7.80 -2.54
CA ILE A 355 -0.82 -7.09 -3.09
C ILE A 355 -1.09 -6.72 -4.56
N ALA A 356 -1.58 -7.68 -5.37
CA ALA A 356 -1.93 -7.44 -6.77
C ALA A 356 -2.99 -6.32 -6.91
N GLN A 357 -4.03 -6.34 -6.09
CA GLN A 357 -5.07 -5.31 -6.09
C GLN A 357 -4.52 -3.92 -5.71
N ARG A 358 -3.62 -3.86 -4.70
CA ARG A 358 -2.97 -2.60 -4.31
C ARG A 358 -2.06 -2.05 -5.40
N LEU A 359 -1.19 -2.88 -5.96
CA LEU A 359 -0.31 -2.48 -7.07
C LEU A 359 -1.12 -1.99 -8.27
N ARG A 360 -2.26 -2.63 -8.56
CA ARG A 360 -3.17 -2.21 -9.62
C ARG A 360 -3.82 -0.84 -9.35
N ARG A 361 -4.24 -0.54 -8.12
CA ARG A 361 -4.75 0.79 -7.76
C ARG A 361 -3.74 1.90 -8.10
N HIS A 362 -2.46 1.55 -8.11
CA HIS A 362 -1.37 2.44 -8.51
C HIS A 362 -1.00 2.33 -10.01
N GLN A 363 -1.90 1.76 -10.84
CA GLN A 363 -1.74 1.61 -12.30
C GLN A 363 -0.55 0.74 -12.71
N GLN A 364 -0.04 -0.13 -11.83
CA GLN A 364 0.97 -1.13 -12.16
C GLN A 364 0.34 -2.31 -12.90
N LEU A 365 1.05 -2.83 -13.90
CA LEU A 365 0.71 -4.10 -14.52
C LEU A 365 1.22 -5.23 -13.62
N VAL A 366 0.35 -6.12 -13.19
CA VAL A 366 0.70 -7.24 -12.33
C VAL A 366 0.58 -8.54 -13.08
N VAL A 367 1.62 -9.35 -13.03
CA VAL A 367 1.65 -10.74 -13.50
C VAL A 367 1.65 -11.62 -12.26
N ARG A 368 0.62 -12.44 -12.09
CA ARG A 368 0.47 -13.35 -10.96
C ARG A 368 0.58 -14.79 -11.42
N VAL A 369 1.35 -15.58 -10.71
CA VAL A 369 1.46 -17.01 -10.91
C VAL A 369 0.71 -17.73 -9.79
N GLU A 370 -0.30 -18.53 -10.13
CA GLU A 370 -1.10 -19.29 -9.17
C GLU A 370 -1.16 -20.75 -9.58
N PRO A 371 -0.43 -21.64 -8.91
CA PRO A 371 -0.47 -23.06 -9.20
C PRO A 371 -1.88 -23.63 -9.01
N GLY A 372 -2.46 -24.21 -10.08
CA GLY A 372 -3.79 -24.83 -10.04
C GLY A 372 -4.99 -23.87 -10.18
N GLY A 373 -4.78 -22.60 -10.38
CA GLY A 373 -5.85 -21.60 -10.55
C GLY A 373 -6.15 -21.35 -12.03
N SER A 374 -7.22 -21.91 -12.56
CA SER A 374 -7.71 -21.64 -13.92
C SER A 374 -9.07 -20.95 -13.94
N ASP A 375 -9.46 -20.27 -12.90
CA ASP A 375 -10.72 -19.52 -12.96
C ASP A 375 -10.46 -18.09 -13.43
N GLY A 376 -10.85 -17.86 -14.69
CA GLY A 376 -10.73 -16.64 -15.48
C GLY A 376 -11.41 -15.39 -14.93
N SER A 377 -11.23 -15.07 -13.68
CA SER A 377 -11.50 -13.75 -13.15
C SER A 377 -10.42 -12.80 -13.63
N GLN A 378 -10.47 -12.43 -14.90
CA GLN A 378 -9.63 -11.37 -15.47
C GLN A 378 -10.07 -10.01 -14.92
N ASP A 379 -9.52 -9.68 -13.80
CA ASP A 379 -9.59 -8.31 -13.32
C ASP A 379 -8.70 -7.45 -14.23
N LYS A 380 -9.27 -6.41 -14.86
CA LYS A 380 -8.54 -5.56 -15.83
C LYS A 380 -7.23 -5.03 -15.22
N GLY A 381 -6.08 -5.57 -15.66
CA GLY A 381 -4.73 -5.16 -15.24
C GLY A 381 -3.97 -6.15 -14.37
N ILE A 382 -4.57 -7.29 -14.00
CA ILE A 382 -3.90 -8.45 -13.41
C ILE A 382 -3.92 -9.57 -14.44
N VAL A 383 -2.75 -10.09 -14.78
CA VAL A 383 -2.61 -11.19 -15.72
C VAL A 383 -2.19 -12.43 -14.92
N GLN A 384 -2.97 -13.50 -14.99
CA GLN A 384 -2.75 -14.70 -14.21
C GLN A 384 -2.23 -15.85 -15.08
N PHE A 385 -1.25 -16.58 -14.56
CA PHE A 385 -0.67 -17.78 -15.17
C PHE A 385 -0.76 -18.95 -14.19
N GLY A 386 -0.96 -20.15 -14.72
CA GLY A 386 -0.98 -21.38 -13.91
C GLY A 386 0.41 -21.89 -13.53
N GLN A 387 1.43 -21.56 -14.32
CA GLN A 387 2.81 -22.02 -14.11
C GLN A 387 3.81 -20.88 -14.25
N LEU A 388 4.89 -20.96 -13.48
CA LEU A 388 5.96 -19.96 -13.49
C LEU A 388 6.64 -19.89 -14.86
N GLU A 389 6.87 -21.03 -15.49
CA GLU A 389 7.52 -21.13 -16.80
C GLU A 389 6.74 -20.40 -17.90
N GLU A 390 5.40 -20.49 -17.88
CA GLU A 390 4.54 -19.78 -18.82
C GLU A 390 4.63 -18.24 -18.62
N ALA A 391 4.64 -17.80 -17.36
CA ALA A 391 4.82 -16.40 -17.02
C ALA A 391 6.20 -15.90 -17.48
N LEU A 392 7.26 -16.68 -17.26
CA LEU A 392 8.63 -16.37 -17.67
C LEU A 392 8.79 -16.28 -19.19
N GLN A 393 8.11 -17.16 -19.95
CA GLN A 393 8.07 -17.09 -21.41
C GLN A 393 7.31 -15.85 -21.90
N ALA A 394 6.19 -15.51 -21.24
CA ALA A 394 5.43 -14.32 -21.59
C ALA A 394 6.17 -12.98 -21.29
N LEU A 395 7.10 -13.03 -20.33
CA LEU A 395 7.96 -11.92 -19.92
C LEU A 395 9.30 -11.88 -20.65
N GLU A 396 9.58 -12.83 -21.54
CA GLU A 396 10.85 -12.89 -22.27
C GLU A 396 11.11 -11.62 -23.08
N GLY A 397 12.33 -11.07 -22.94
CA GLY A 397 12.74 -9.83 -23.61
C GLY A 397 12.06 -8.56 -23.07
N ARG A 398 11.43 -8.60 -21.88
CA ARG A 398 10.81 -7.44 -21.25
C ARG A 398 11.49 -7.09 -19.93
N PRO A 399 11.63 -5.79 -19.62
CA PRO A 399 12.02 -5.38 -18.29
C PRO A 399 10.89 -5.70 -17.30
N VAL A 400 11.24 -6.26 -16.13
CA VAL A 400 10.35 -6.48 -14.99
C VAL A 400 10.70 -5.44 -13.93
N ALA A 401 9.69 -4.78 -13.37
CA ALA A 401 9.89 -3.73 -12.39
C ALA A 401 10.30 -4.28 -11.02
N ALA A 402 9.61 -5.33 -10.59
CA ALA A 402 9.90 -6.02 -9.35
C ALA A 402 9.34 -7.44 -9.35
N VAL A 403 9.87 -8.28 -8.46
CA VAL A 403 9.46 -9.67 -8.26
C VAL A 403 9.13 -9.89 -6.79
N GLY A 404 7.92 -10.39 -6.51
CA GLY A 404 7.47 -10.80 -5.19
C GLY A 404 7.34 -12.31 -5.09
N LEU A 405 8.11 -12.93 -4.21
CA LEU A 405 8.11 -14.36 -3.92
C LEU A 405 7.41 -14.57 -2.57
N LEU A 406 6.19 -15.08 -2.62
CA LEU A 406 5.24 -15.05 -1.51
C LEU A 406 4.89 -16.44 -0.99
N SER A 407 5.67 -17.48 -1.36
CA SER A 407 5.49 -18.83 -0.86
C SER A 407 5.74 -18.93 0.65
N THR A 408 5.09 -19.88 1.29
CA THR A 408 5.35 -20.22 2.70
C THR A 408 6.71 -20.89 2.90
N ASP A 409 7.28 -21.47 1.85
CA ASP A 409 8.61 -22.08 1.86
C ASP A 409 9.68 -21.02 1.55
N LEU A 410 10.42 -20.65 2.60
CA LEU A 410 11.49 -19.65 2.52
C LEU A 410 12.62 -20.09 1.58
N LEU A 411 13.01 -21.36 1.62
CA LEU A 411 14.12 -21.86 0.79
C LEU A 411 13.75 -21.83 -0.68
N ALA A 412 12.54 -22.25 -1.03
CA ALA A 412 12.04 -22.17 -2.40
C ALA A 412 11.96 -20.69 -2.88
N ASN A 413 11.55 -19.78 -2.01
CA ASN A 413 11.55 -18.34 -2.32
C ASN A 413 12.96 -17.81 -2.57
N LEU A 414 13.95 -18.20 -1.76
CA LEU A 414 15.34 -17.75 -1.90
C LEU A 414 15.99 -18.31 -3.18
N GLU A 415 15.77 -19.58 -3.49
CA GLU A 415 16.24 -20.21 -4.72
C GLU A 415 15.66 -19.49 -5.95
N ALA A 416 14.35 -19.27 -5.96
CA ALA A 416 13.69 -18.53 -7.02
C ALA A 416 14.19 -17.07 -7.11
N ALA A 417 14.45 -16.42 -5.96
CA ALA A 417 14.98 -15.04 -5.92
C ALA A 417 16.33 -14.94 -6.61
N MET A 418 17.27 -15.83 -6.30
CA MET A 418 18.59 -15.84 -6.90
C MET A 418 18.53 -16.12 -8.42
N ALA A 419 17.67 -17.03 -8.85
CA ALA A 419 17.48 -17.34 -10.26
C ALA A 419 16.88 -16.14 -11.04
N LEU A 420 15.88 -15.46 -10.46
CA LEU A 420 15.20 -14.34 -11.10
C LEU A 420 16.02 -13.05 -11.06
N GLN A 421 16.80 -12.82 -10.01
CA GLN A 421 17.73 -11.70 -9.92
C GLN A 421 18.83 -11.78 -10.98
N LYS A 422 19.32 -12.99 -11.28
CA LYS A 422 20.25 -13.22 -12.40
C LYS A 422 19.63 -12.87 -13.76
N ARG A 423 18.32 -13.08 -13.92
CA ARG A 423 17.59 -12.80 -15.18
C ARG A 423 17.22 -11.33 -15.32
N TRP A 424 16.89 -10.66 -14.22
CA TRP A 424 16.53 -9.23 -14.15
C TRP A 424 17.31 -8.53 -13.03
N PRO A 425 18.58 -8.16 -13.27
CA PRO A 425 19.45 -7.59 -12.23
C PRO A 425 18.94 -6.26 -11.64
N GLU A 426 18.16 -5.50 -12.43
CA GLU A 426 17.62 -4.20 -12.02
C GLU A 426 16.24 -4.30 -11.37
N ALA A 427 15.63 -5.49 -11.34
CA ALA A 427 14.34 -5.67 -10.70
C ALA A 427 14.49 -5.76 -9.18
N GLY A 428 13.68 -5.01 -8.45
CA GLY A 428 13.57 -5.18 -7.00
C GLY A 428 13.00 -6.56 -6.67
N VAL A 429 13.68 -7.36 -5.86
CA VAL A 429 13.20 -8.67 -5.43
C VAL A 429 12.80 -8.62 -3.96
N ALA A 430 11.54 -8.94 -3.67
CA ALA A 430 11.02 -9.08 -2.32
C ALA A 430 10.67 -10.55 -2.02
N VAL A 431 11.19 -11.05 -0.92
CA VAL A 431 11.03 -12.44 -0.46
C VAL A 431 10.25 -12.45 0.84
N LEU A 432 9.20 -13.26 0.91
CA LEU A 432 8.42 -13.45 2.12
C LEU A 432 9.09 -14.52 3.01
N ALA A 433 9.32 -14.16 4.27
CA ALA A 433 9.75 -15.07 5.33
C ALA A 433 8.58 -15.19 6.34
N HIS A 434 7.91 -16.35 6.35
CA HIS A 434 6.68 -16.48 7.13
C HIS A 434 6.93 -16.55 8.64
N ASP A 435 7.95 -17.30 9.05
CA ASP A 435 8.21 -17.62 10.46
C ASP A 435 9.67 -17.32 10.88
N PHE A 436 10.37 -16.51 10.14
CA PHE A 436 11.79 -16.26 10.36
C PHE A 436 12.01 -14.88 10.98
N GLY A 437 12.45 -14.84 12.25
CA GLY A 437 12.64 -13.62 13.03
C GLY A 437 13.96 -12.87 12.77
N ALA A 438 14.75 -13.25 11.76
CA ALA A 438 16.01 -12.61 11.39
C ALA A 438 16.03 -12.25 9.88
N ALA A 439 14.94 -11.68 9.40
CA ALA A 439 14.76 -11.39 7.98
C ALA A 439 15.75 -10.33 7.46
N GLU A 440 16.02 -9.30 8.24
CA GLU A 440 16.91 -8.19 7.86
C GLU A 440 18.37 -8.63 7.69
N PRO A 441 19.01 -9.33 8.65
CA PRO A 441 20.36 -9.86 8.47
C PRO A 441 20.48 -10.85 7.31
N LEU A 442 19.42 -11.63 7.05
CA LEU A 442 19.39 -12.55 5.92
C LEU A 442 19.37 -11.81 4.58
N GLY A 443 18.63 -10.72 4.50
CA GLY A 443 18.60 -9.87 3.30
C GLY A 443 19.95 -9.24 2.97
N GLU A 444 20.66 -8.75 3.98
CA GLU A 444 22.00 -8.19 3.83
C GLU A 444 23.02 -9.25 3.38
N LEU A 445 23.00 -10.43 3.98
CA LEU A 445 23.85 -11.57 3.60
C LEU A 445 23.64 -12.01 2.14
N LEU A 446 22.42 -11.87 1.61
CA LEU A 446 22.05 -12.29 0.26
C LEU A 446 22.15 -11.16 -0.78
N GLY A 447 22.97 -10.14 -0.53
CA GLY A 447 23.24 -9.08 -1.50
C GLY A 447 22.15 -8.02 -1.61
N GLY A 448 21.45 -7.73 -0.52
CA GLY A 448 20.45 -6.66 -0.45
C GLY A 448 19.05 -7.08 -0.93
N LEU A 449 18.71 -8.37 -0.86
CA LEU A 449 17.35 -8.83 -1.08
C LEU A 449 16.42 -8.27 0.00
N ALA A 450 15.25 -7.76 -0.40
CA ALA A 450 14.23 -7.34 0.55
C ALA A 450 13.52 -8.57 1.14
N VAL A 451 14.06 -9.11 2.24
CA VAL A 451 13.41 -10.21 2.98
C VAL A 451 12.46 -9.60 4.01
N ILE A 452 11.18 -9.98 3.95
CA ILE A 452 10.12 -9.42 4.77
C ILE A 452 9.58 -10.51 5.70
N SER A 453 9.79 -10.34 7.02
CA SER A 453 9.20 -11.22 8.03
C SER A 453 7.76 -10.79 8.33
N THR A 454 6.81 -11.68 8.06
CA THR A 454 5.40 -11.40 8.41
C THR A 454 5.18 -11.37 9.92
N VAL A 455 5.89 -12.21 10.65
CA VAL A 455 5.78 -12.29 12.10
C VAL A 455 6.27 -11.00 12.76
N ASP A 456 7.45 -10.52 12.36
CA ASP A 456 8.04 -9.32 12.94
C ASP A 456 7.19 -8.07 12.66
N LEU A 457 6.77 -7.92 11.42
CA LEU A 457 5.95 -6.80 10.99
C LEU A 457 4.61 -6.74 11.71
N VAL A 458 3.96 -7.90 11.89
CA VAL A 458 2.67 -7.98 12.59
C VAL A 458 2.85 -7.84 14.10
N ALA A 459 3.94 -8.37 14.67
CA ALA A 459 4.22 -8.26 16.10
C ALA A 459 4.40 -6.80 16.53
N ASP A 460 5.11 -5.99 15.73
CA ASP A 460 5.27 -4.56 15.99
C ASP A 460 3.93 -3.83 16.02
N ALA A 461 3.03 -4.14 15.07
CA ALA A 461 1.70 -3.55 15.01
C ALA A 461 0.79 -4.02 16.16
N VAL A 462 0.87 -5.28 16.54
CA VAL A 462 0.10 -5.86 17.66
C VAL A 462 0.54 -5.23 18.99
N VAL A 463 1.84 -5.08 19.20
CA VAL A 463 2.38 -4.46 20.41
C VAL A 463 1.99 -2.98 20.48
N ALA A 464 2.07 -2.23 19.39
CA ALA A 464 1.58 -0.85 19.36
C ALA A 464 0.07 -0.78 19.74
N ALA A 465 -0.74 -1.67 19.18
CA ALA A 465 -2.16 -1.72 19.49
C ALA A 465 -2.46 -2.10 20.95
N ALA A 466 -1.56 -2.82 21.62
CA ALA A 466 -1.70 -3.17 23.04
C ALA A 466 -1.60 -1.95 23.97
N PHE A 467 -0.99 -0.86 23.52
CA PHE A 467 -0.95 0.41 24.25
C PHE A 467 -2.13 1.36 23.90
N GLY A 468 -3.16 0.86 23.23
CA GLY A 468 -4.33 1.66 22.82
C GLY A 468 -4.13 2.44 21.51
N GLU A 469 -3.04 2.20 20.83
CA GLU A 469 -2.68 2.89 19.59
C GLU A 469 -3.37 2.27 18.38
N ARG A 470 -3.89 3.11 17.48
CA ARG A 470 -4.48 2.60 16.24
C ARG A 470 -3.46 2.55 15.12
N VAL A 471 -3.00 1.35 14.77
CA VAL A 471 -2.12 1.13 13.62
C VAL A 471 -2.95 1.13 12.33
N GLU A 472 -2.72 2.11 11.46
CA GLU A 472 -3.44 2.26 10.18
C GLU A 472 -2.73 1.57 9.02
N GLY A 473 -1.44 1.33 9.14
CA GLY A 473 -0.65 0.65 8.11
C GLY A 473 0.81 0.50 8.47
N VAL A 474 1.54 -0.19 7.63
CA VAL A 474 2.98 -0.40 7.79
C VAL A 474 3.66 -0.14 6.45
N LEU A 475 4.78 0.57 6.49
CA LEU A 475 5.65 0.83 5.35
C LEU A 475 6.99 0.15 5.59
N GLN A 476 7.61 -0.35 4.54
CA GLN A 476 9.01 -0.76 4.58
C GLN A 476 9.82 0.21 3.73
N LEU A 477 10.73 0.92 4.38
CA LEU A 477 11.62 1.89 3.74
C LEU A 477 13.07 1.59 4.15
N GLN A 478 13.94 1.40 3.19
CA GLN A 478 15.37 1.15 3.42
C GLN A 478 15.64 0.04 4.46
N GLY A 479 14.90 -1.07 4.39
CA GLY A 479 14.99 -2.18 5.34
C GLY A 479 14.26 -1.97 6.67
N THR A 480 13.86 -0.74 7.01
CA THR A 480 13.21 -0.41 8.29
C THR A 480 11.68 -0.47 8.18
N HIS A 481 11.03 -1.08 9.17
CA HIS A 481 9.59 -1.09 9.30
C HIS A 481 9.11 0.20 9.98
N LEU A 482 8.25 0.95 9.30
CA LEU A 482 7.61 2.14 9.84
C LEU A 482 6.12 1.90 9.98
N LEU A 483 5.62 2.04 11.18
CA LEU A 483 4.20 1.98 11.51
C LEU A 483 3.55 3.34 11.27
N ILE A 484 2.38 3.35 10.67
CA ILE A 484 1.49 4.51 10.60
C ILE A 484 0.55 4.39 11.78
N VAL A 485 0.76 5.22 12.78
CA VAL A 485 0.05 5.11 14.06
C VAL A 485 -0.74 6.38 14.32
N ARG A 486 -2.00 6.19 14.73
CA ARG A 486 -2.90 7.27 15.12
C ARG A 486 -3.03 7.35 16.63
N TYR A 487 -2.59 8.47 17.18
CA TYR A 487 -2.75 8.85 18.58
C TYR A 487 -4.01 9.69 18.75
N ARG A 488 -4.78 9.39 19.78
CA ARG A 488 -5.83 10.29 20.29
C ARG A 488 -5.32 10.90 21.59
N LEU A 489 -5.01 12.19 21.56
CA LEU A 489 -4.43 12.88 22.70
C LEU A 489 -5.48 13.13 23.79
N GLN A 490 -5.22 12.62 24.98
CA GLN A 490 -5.99 12.88 26.20
C GLN A 490 -5.23 13.86 27.10
N GLU A 491 -5.89 14.50 28.06
CA GLU A 491 -5.24 15.48 28.95
C GLU A 491 -4.05 14.91 29.74
N GLN A 492 -4.09 13.62 30.03
CA GLN A 492 -3.05 12.92 30.80
C GLN A 492 -1.91 12.39 29.93
N ASN A 493 -1.99 12.57 28.60
CA ASN A 493 -0.97 12.07 27.69
C ASN A 493 0.26 12.99 27.73
N ASN A 494 1.46 12.38 27.89
CA ASN A 494 2.76 13.08 27.91
C ASN A 494 3.07 13.85 26.61
N LEU A 495 2.35 13.59 25.52
CA LEU A 495 2.49 14.31 24.26
C LEU A 495 1.76 15.68 24.27
N CYS A 496 0.80 15.88 25.17
CA CYS A 496 0.09 17.17 25.28
C CYS A 496 1.04 18.29 25.74
N GLY A 497 0.96 19.42 25.07
CA GLY A 497 1.84 20.57 25.35
C GLY A 497 3.17 20.55 24.60
N LEU A 498 3.57 19.43 23.99
CA LEU A 498 4.74 19.38 23.13
C LEU A 498 4.44 20.04 21.78
N ASN A 499 5.43 20.72 21.21
CA ASN A 499 5.38 21.10 19.81
C ASN A 499 5.78 19.92 18.90
N ILE A 500 5.43 19.98 17.62
CA ILE A 500 5.73 18.92 16.66
C ILE A 500 7.24 18.65 16.55
N SER A 501 8.07 19.68 16.55
CA SER A 501 9.53 19.50 16.49
C SER A 501 10.04 18.72 17.70
N ARG A 502 9.55 19.05 18.90
CA ARG A 502 9.96 18.36 20.13
C ARG A 502 9.50 16.90 20.14
N LEU A 503 8.29 16.64 19.65
CA LEU A 503 7.80 15.28 19.45
C LEU A 503 8.71 14.49 18.49
N GLU A 504 9.00 15.09 17.33
CA GLU A 504 9.76 14.40 16.28
C GLU A 504 11.20 14.15 16.67
N ASN A 505 11.86 15.14 17.25
CA ASN A 505 13.26 15.04 17.68
C ASN A 505 13.39 14.21 18.95
N GLY A 506 12.49 14.41 19.90
CA GLY A 506 12.54 13.73 21.19
C GLY A 506 12.31 12.23 21.08
N TYR A 507 11.38 11.82 20.25
CA TYR A 507 10.98 10.41 20.17
C TYR A 507 11.39 9.74 18.84
N GLY A 508 11.98 10.46 17.90
CA GLY A 508 12.41 9.91 16.61
C GLY A 508 11.24 9.49 15.71
N VAL A 509 10.14 10.24 15.73
CA VAL A 509 8.96 10.00 14.90
C VAL A 509 8.82 11.09 13.83
N THR A 510 7.90 10.92 12.88
CA THR A 510 7.59 11.94 11.88
C THR A 510 6.09 12.20 11.85
N GLY A 511 5.67 13.43 12.14
CA GLY A 511 4.27 13.83 12.10
C GLY A 511 3.75 13.90 10.67
N VAL A 512 2.68 13.16 10.40
CA VAL A 512 2.08 13.01 9.07
C VAL A 512 0.83 13.86 8.92
N SER A 513 -0.08 13.76 9.88
CA SER A 513 -1.37 14.45 9.86
C SER A 513 -1.78 14.81 11.28
N LEU A 514 -2.31 16.00 11.46
CA LEU A 514 -2.89 16.45 12.73
C LEU A 514 -4.32 16.92 12.49
N ARG A 515 -5.27 16.28 13.14
CA ARG A 515 -6.68 16.72 13.15
C ARG A 515 -7.00 17.33 14.50
N ARG A 516 -7.28 18.61 14.50
CA ARG A 516 -7.70 19.33 15.68
C ARG A 516 -9.14 19.03 16.04
N SER A 517 -9.46 18.98 17.33
CA SER A 517 -10.83 18.75 17.82
C SER A 517 -11.86 19.75 17.27
N ARG A 518 -11.44 20.99 16.99
CA ARG A 518 -12.31 22.10 16.54
C ARG A 518 -12.40 22.23 15.02
N TYR A 519 -11.52 21.58 14.23
CA TYR A 519 -11.46 21.74 12.79
C TYR A 519 -11.76 20.42 12.08
N ARG A 520 -12.53 20.48 10.97
CA ARG A 520 -12.88 19.27 10.19
C ARG A 520 -11.76 18.78 9.29
N GLU A 521 -10.92 19.69 8.80
CA GLU A 521 -9.84 19.34 7.87
C GLU A 521 -8.55 19.03 8.63
N PRO A 522 -7.85 17.95 8.26
CA PRO A 522 -6.57 17.60 8.84
C PRO A 522 -5.46 18.52 8.30
N ILE A 523 -4.52 18.88 9.16
CA ILE A 523 -3.29 19.57 8.80
C ILE A 523 -2.28 18.51 8.40
N LEU A 524 -1.96 18.46 7.11
CA LEU A 524 -0.95 17.53 6.60
C LEU A 524 0.46 18.09 6.84
N LEU A 525 1.38 17.20 7.19
CA LEU A 525 2.78 17.53 7.50
C LEU A 525 2.86 18.75 8.44
N PRO A 526 2.30 18.62 9.66
CA PRO A 526 2.11 19.75 10.57
C PRO A 526 3.44 20.47 10.79
N PRO A 527 3.42 21.84 10.86
CA PRO A 527 4.63 22.61 11.03
C PRO A 527 5.27 22.37 12.42
N PRO A 528 6.60 22.55 12.55
CA PRO A 528 7.36 22.17 13.73
C PRO A 528 6.95 22.93 15.01
N ASP A 529 6.43 24.14 14.89
CA ASP A 529 6.01 25.00 15.99
C ASP A 529 4.60 24.71 16.52
N LEU A 530 3.85 23.84 15.86
CA LEU A 530 2.48 23.54 16.24
C LEU A 530 2.44 22.73 17.54
N VAL A 531 1.78 23.28 18.55
CA VAL A 531 1.63 22.65 19.88
C VAL A 531 0.44 21.70 19.88
N LEU A 532 0.65 20.51 20.41
CA LEU A 532 -0.34 19.46 20.58
C LEU A 532 -1.27 19.75 21.78
N ALA A 533 -2.55 19.51 21.61
CA ALA A 533 -3.57 19.76 22.64
C ALA A 533 -4.44 18.51 22.87
N ALA A 534 -5.04 18.44 24.04
CA ALA A 534 -6.01 17.40 24.37
C ALA A 534 -7.20 17.42 23.38
N GLY A 535 -7.64 16.24 22.95
CA GLY A 535 -8.68 16.05 21.94
C GLY A 535 -8.16 16.04 20.50
N ASP A 536 -6.90 16.37 20.25
CA ASP A 536 -6.30 16.26 18.93
C ASP A 536 -6.09 14.80 18.51
N GLN A 537 -6.13 14.52 17.21
CA GLN A 537 -5.76 13.25 16.64
C GLN A 537 -4.52 13.44 15.78
N LEU A 538 -3.44 12.80 16.16
CA LEU A 538 -2.15 12.88 15.50
C LEU A 538 -1.83 11.55 14.79
N VAL A 539 -1.46 11.61 13.53
CA VAL A 539 -0.91 10.46 12.82
C VAL A 539 0.59 10.64 12.65
N VAL A 540 1.35 9.65 13.07
CA VAL A 540 2.81 9.66 12.97
C VAL A 540 3.32 8.44 12.19
N LEU A 541 4.48 8.60 11.56
CA LEU A 541 5.33 7.49 11.16
C LEU A 541 6.35 7.24 12.26
N ALA A 542 6.39 6.02 12.76
CA ALA A 542 7.24 5.64 13.87
C ALA A 542 7.80 4.21 13.68
N THR A 543 8.98 3.95 14.22
CA THR A 543 9.46 2.58 14.42
C THR A 543 8.91 2.02 15.72
N ALA A 544 8.98 0.71 15.92
CA ALA A 544 8.63 0.10 17.20
C ALA A 544 9.46 0.67 18.36
N ALA A 545 10.73 0.97 18.13
CA ALA A 545 11.61 1.60 19.11
C ALA A 545 11.17 3.03 19.47
N SER A 546 10.76 3.81 18.48
CA SER A 546 10.24 5.17 18.68
C SER A 546 8.93 5.18 19.46
N LEU A 547 8.01 4.25 19.14
CA LEU A 547 6.77 4.07 19.90
C LEU A 547 7.06 3.71 21.36
N ARG A 548 8.01 2.80 21.58
CA ARG A 548 8.46 2.45 22.93
C ARG A 548 8.96 3.67 23.71
N SER A 549 9.74 4.54 23.06
CA SER A 549 10.24 5.76 23.71
C SER A 549 9.11 6.72 24.10
N ILE A 550 8.02 6.78 23.32
CA ILE A 550 6.82 7.54 23.66
C ILE A 550 6.13 6.94 24.89
N GLU A 551 5.89 5.62 24.89
CA GLU A 551 5.19 4.94 25.98
C GLU A 551 5.93 4.98 27.33
N LEU A 552 7.26 4.92 27.26
CA LEU A 552 8.11 5.03 28.46
C LEU A 552 8.47 6.45 28.86
N ASP A 553 7.98 7.44 28.11
CA ASP A 553 8.32 8.87 28.29
C ASP A 553 9.86 9.12 28.36
N LEU A 554 10.56 8.58 27.37
CA LEU A 554 12.02 8.67 27.27
C LEU A 554 12.45 9.52 26.05
N PRO A 555 12.15 10.84 26.06
CA PRO A 555 12.54 11.70 24.96
C PRO A 555 14.05 11.98 24.96
N VAL A 556 14.66 11.98 23.79
CA VAL A 556 16.02 12.48 23.61
C VAL A 556 16.06 13.97 23.91
N PRO A 557 16.96 14.47 24.77
CA PRO A 557 17.03 15.91 25.05
C PRO A 557 17.45 16.69 23.80
N PRO A 558 17.00 17.95 23.65
CA PRO A 558 17.44 18.82 22.56
C PRO A 558 18.93 19.14 22.71
N SER A 559 19.67 19.22 21.59
CA SER A 559 21.12 19.33 21.56
C SER A 559 21.65 20.58 20.86
N TYR A 560 20.80 21.53 20.52
CA TYR A 560 21.21 22.76 19.85
C TYR A 560 20.89 23.98 20.71
N ARG A 561 21.78 24.99 20.68
CA ARG A 561 21.59 26.28 21.31
C ARG A 561 21.87 27.37 20.31
N LEU A 562 21.23 28.52 20.47
CA LEU A 562 21.60 29.71 19.74
C LEU A 562 22.41 30.63 20.64
N GLN A 563 23.56 31.03 20.15
CA GLN A 563 24.27 32.17 20.70
C GLN A 563 23.65 33.44 20.09
N ILE A 564 23.10 34.25 20.92
CA ILE A 564 22.42 35.49 20.54
C ILE A 564 23.33 36.64 20.94
N GLN A 565 23.59 37.53 20.01
CA GLN A 565 24.25 38.80 20.29
C GLN A 565 23.47 39.93 19.63
N PHE A 566 23.17 40.91 20.40
CA PHE A 566 22.53 42.07 19.92
C PHE A 566 23.56 43.18 19.66
N GLN A 567 23.62 43.73 18.44
CA GLN A 567 24.51 44.86 18.09
C GLN A 567 23.65 46.06 17.68
N GLY A 568 23.75 47.14 18.44
CA GLY A 568 23.19 48.45 18.06
C GLY A 568 22.02 48.96 18.92
N ALA A 569 21.54 50.20 18.62
CA ALA A 569 20.41 50.80 19.30
C ALA A 569 19.08 50.18 18.85
N PHE A 570 18.44 49.43 19.72
CA PHE A 570 17.12 48.84 19.48
C PHE A 570 16.01 49.87 19.62
N SER A 571 15.09 49.89 18.65
CA SER A 571 13.79 50.48 18.95
C SER A 571 13.05 49.58 19.94
N PRO A 572 12.32 50.12 20.89
CA PRO A 572 11.54 49.33 21.85
C PRO A 572 10.62 48.30 21.21
N GLU A 573 10.10 48.60 20.03
CA GLU A 573 9.22 47.72 19.24
C GLU A 573 9.96 46.47 18.72
N ARG A 574 11.16 46.63 18.17
CA ARG A 574 11.97 45.48 17.69
C ARG A 574 12.40 44.59 18.84
N ARG A 575 12.77 45.20 19.99
CA ARG A 575 13.12 44.44 21.19
C ARG A 575 11.92 43.61 21.66
N PHE A 576 10.75 44.19 21.69
CA PHE A 576 9.53 43.49 22.06
C PHE A 576 9.20 42.34 21.07
N GLN A 577 9.35 42.57 19.77
CA GLN A 577 9.14 41.53 18.76
C GLN A 577 10.15 40.38 18.90
N ALA A 578 11.45 40.69 19.12
CA ALA A 578 12.47 39.67 19.36
C ALA A 578 12.19 38.88 20.64
N GLN A 579 11.75 39.55 21.69
CA GLN A 579 11.34 38.92 22.94
C GLN A 579 10.14 37.99 22.75
N GLN A 580 9.13 38.41 21.99
CA GLN A 580 7.98 37.57 21.67
C GLN A 580 8.37 36.33 20.82
N SER A 581 9.24 36.52 19.82
CA SER A 581 9.76 35.42 19.01
C SER A 581 10.55 34.42 19.85
N LEU A 582 11.47 34.88 20.70
CA LEU A 582 12.22 34.04 21.63
C LEU A 582 11.30 33.25 22.57
N ALA A 583 10.38 33.93 23.23
CA ALA A 583 9.45 33.31 24.16
C ALA A 583 8.58 32.24 23.47
N ARG A 584 8.06 32.58 22.29
CA ARG A 584 7.25 31.65 21.48
C ARG A 584 7.99 30.38 21.10
N TRP A 585 9.20 30.52 20.56
CA TRP A 585 9.97 29.39 20.03
C TRP A 585 10.63 28.56 21.13
N ILE A 586 11.04 29.17 22.24
CA ILE A 586 11.60 28.49 23.41
C ILE A 586 10.50 27.84 24.28
N GLY A 587 9.26 28.32 24.17
CA GLY A 587 8.12 27.86 24.96
C GLY A 587 8.10 28.37 26.40
N CYS A 588 8.56 29.60 26.62
CA CYS A 588 8.63 30.25 27.94
C CYS A 588 7.87 31.57 27.95
N LEU A 589 7.77 32.21 29.13
CA LEU A 589 7.14 33.54 29.24
C LEU A 589 8.05 34.61 28.64
N PRO A 590 7.49 35.66 27.99
CA PRO A 590 8.28 36.78 27.45
C PRO A 590 9.21 37.44 28.44
N GLY A 591 8.83 37.52 29.72
CA GLY A 591 9.67 38.07 30.78
C GLY A 591 10.93 37.28 31.08
N GLU A 592 10.91 35.98 30.84
CA GLU A 592 12.03 35.10 31.13
C GLU A 592 13.19 35.23 30.13
N VAL A 593 12.94 35.75 28.94
CA VAL A 593 13.94 35.89 27.86
C VAL A 593 14.49 37.32 27.73
N VAL A 594 14.07 38.23 28.57
CA VAL A 594 14.53 39.64 28.51
C VAL A 594 16.04 39.78 28.65
N HIS A 595 16.66 38.95 29.51
CA HIS A 595 18.08 38.93 29.74
C HIS A 595 18.90 38.51 28.52
N LEU A 596 18.29 37.75 27.59
CA LEU A 596 18.94 37.35 26.35
C LEU A 596 19.11 38.49 25.33
N LEU A 597 18.50 39.64 25.59
CA LEU A 597 18.46 40.79 24.68
C LEU A 597 19.06 42.04 25.32
N ASP A 598 20.02 41.91 26.27
CA ASP A 598 20.68 43.00 26.97
C ASP A 598 21.89 43.61 26.22
N GLY A 599 22.32 42.96 25.11
CA GLY A 599 23.47 43.42 24.30
C GLY A 599 24.72 42.57 24.48
N GLU A 600 24.75 41.69 25.48
CA GLU A 600 25.83 40.74 25.68
C GLU A 600 25.59 39.44 24.88
N LYS A 601 26.59 38.56 24.84
CA LYS A 601 26.46 37.25 24.22
C LYS A 601 25.80 36.28 25.18
N HIS A 602 24.60 35.84 24.82
CA HIS A 602 23.88 34.84 25.61
C HIS A 602 23.62 33.57 24.82
N LEU A 603 23.50 32.44 25.54
CA LEU A 603 23.08 31.17 24.99
C LEU A 603 21.62 30.93 25.37
N THR A 604 20.81 30.55 24.38
CA THR A 604 19.47 30.06 24.64
C THR A 604 19.48 28.75 25.42
N PRO A 605 18.38 28.41 26.10
CA PRO A 605 18.15 27.01 26.49
C PRO A 605 18.28 26.07 25.29
N PRO A 606 18.60 24.79 25.51
CA PRO A 606 18.70 23.84 24.43
C PRO A 606 17.34 23.67 23.72
N VAL A 607 17.33 23.72 22.40
CA VAL A 607 16.17 23.56 21.54
C VAL A 607 16.49 22.64 20.37
N ASP A 608 15.46 22.17 19.69
CA ASP A 608 15.63 21.33 18.51
C ASP A 608 16.12 22.16 17.31
N ARG A 609 16.86 21.51 16.41
CA ARG A 609 17.50 22.18 15.27
C ARG A 609 16.53 22.97 14.40
N GLU A 610 15.38 22.38 14.08
CA GLU A 610 14.35 23.03 13.25
C GLU A 610 13.79 24.29 13.90
N ILE A 611 13.66 24.28 15.22
CA ILE A 611 13.26 25.44 16.00
C ILE A 611 14.36 26.51 15.99
N CYS A 612 15.63 26.09 16.09
CA CYS A 612 16.76 27.03 15.95
C CYS A 612 16.74 27.72 14.58
N ASP A 613 16.54 26.98 13.50
CA ASP A 613 16.53 27.55 12.14
C ASP A 613 15.39 28.58 11.97
N LEU A 614 14.19 28.28 12.46
CA LEU A 614 13.05 29.20 12.43
C LEU A 614 13.29 30.44 13.31
N LEU A 615 13.87 30.23 14.48
CA LEU A 615 14.20 31.33 15.42
C LEU A 615 15.27 32.25 14.84
N VAL A 616 16.30 31.68 14.19
CA VAL A 616 17.36 32.45 13.50
C VAL A 616 16.75 33.35 12.43
N ASP A 617 15.83 32.80 11.61
CA ASP A 617 15.17 33.57 10.56
C ASP A 617 14.30 34.71 11.12
N ASP A 618 13.60 34.47 12.21
CA ASP A 618 12.79 35.49 12.88
C ASP A 618 13.67 36.58 13.52
N LEU A 619 14.71 36.17 14.23
CA LEU A 619 15.62 37.10 14.93
C LEU A 619 16.45 37.94 13.95
N ARG A 620 16.93 37.37 12.86
CA ARG A 620 17.65 38.12 11.80
C ARG A 620 16.79 39.18 11.15
N ARG A 621 15.51 38.92 10.93
CA ARG A 621 14.57 39.97 10.44
C ARG A 621 14.41 41.13 11.39
N GLN A 622 14.67 40.91 12.67
CA GLN A 622 14.60 41.90 13.71
C GLN A 622 15.95 42.57 14.01
N GLY A 623 17.03 42.13 13.33
CA GLY A 623 18.38 42.70 13.47
C GLY A 623 19.21 42.11 14.62
N VAL A 624 18.88 40.91 15.07
CA VAL A 624 19.64 40.17 16.09
C VAL A 624 20.59 39.19 15.39
N GLU A 625 21.87 39.22 15.75
CA GLU A 625 22.85 38.27 15.29
C GLU A 625 22.72 36.97 16.08
N CYS A 626 22.60 35.87 15.35
CA CYS A 626 22.45 34.53 15.92
C CYS A 626 23.44 33.55 15.29
N THR A 627 24.09 32.75 16.11
CA THR A 627 24.98 31.68 15.70
C THR A 627 24.51 30.37 16.31
N LEU A 628 24.32 29.35 15.45
CA LEU A 628 23.91 28.01 15.90
C LEU A 628 25.13 27.31 16.52
N ILE A 629 24.95 26.80 17.73
CA ILE A 629 25.94 25.99 18.45
C ILE A 629 25.30 24.65 18.74
N GLN A 630 25.96 23.57 18.33
CA GLN A 630 25.60 22.23 18.76
C GLN A 630 26.21 22.01 20.15
N ASP A 631 25.40 21.64 21.13
CA ASP A 631 25.86 21.24 22.46
C ASP A 631 26.67 19.96 22.26
N GLY A 632 27.97 20.13 22.02
CA GLY A 632 28.89 19.01 21.80
C GLY A 632 28.89 18.18 23.07
N GLY A 633 28.76 16.86 22.93
CA GLY A 633 28.76 15.92 24.01
C GLY A 633 29.97 16.04 24.93
N LEU A 634 29.89 16.95 25.87
CA LEU A 634 30.66 16.92 27.14
C LEU A 634 30.03 15.82 28.00
N GLY A 635 30.30 14.54 27.64
CA GLY A 635 29.74 13.44 28.42
C GLY A 635 29.91 12.05 27.84
N ARG A 636 30.96 11.81 27.03
CA ARG A 636 31.50 10.44 26.81
C ARG A 636 32.99 10.44 26.94
N ALA A 637 33.45 10.72 28.15
CA ALA A 637 34.80 10.35 28.62
C ALA A 637 34.60 9.55 29.90
N SER A 638 34.97 8.28 29.84
CA SER A 638 35.31 7.38 30.95
C SER A 638 34.23 7.11 32.03
N GLY A 639 33.71 5.90 31.99
CA GLY A 639 33.05 5.23 33.09
C GLY A 639 32.60 3.86 32.63
#